data_312311037a52078cbf1373635d306caa
#
_entry.id   312311037a52078cbf1373635d306caa
#
_cell.length_a   1.000
_cell.length_b   1.000
_cell.length_c   1.000
_cell.angle_alpha   90.00
_cell.angle_beta   90.00
_cell.angle_gamma   90.00
#
_symmetry.space_group_name_H-M   'P 1'
#
loop_
_entity.id
_entity.type
_entity.pdbx_description
1 polymer ?
#
loop_
_entity_poly.entity_id
_entity_poly.type
_entity_poly.pdbx_seq_one_letter_code
_entity_poly.pdbx_strand_id
1 'polypeptide(L)'
;MIKNTPKRIQFTGGANKVTERALLNGLSDKNNFRNKIGGGIISRGGQARHHTATDLAQEIYNLFQYIDKGGNKKLYAQRADGSVHLATDSPPATTTGNFGAEALAAIADTKAASASILDGNLLYSDGKRGHYAYPGASQLVKGFHVYKGTAAIPVIPEIGEDYTNEVTDSSTSRVAVLNSLNTLANYNFFLVITELPANSITLTMVNANGTAATLAGQYWKSDGAWASMSGLTDGTALAGATLGQSGAIAWTHPSDEIPHYQFGRSGYCYRFNVSAAIDSTVSVSQAVYTGAWNALVNVWDGTPAPAIEAQVYRVNNLKYEKYGGSSINISDLFDGSGDYVHFTTFDNICGFYIDTGNTPNIIKATITGSSDISFVDGGTGDDYITWQQARFQSEGFEEGQSIVITNTTSNNITVKAKQVTSNKIYVNSGLLTAEVNKSATLTYDNTGGTFTLEVWTGAGWTAISTNLSDDTATASKSGWVTFPRPTTAQMTQFNGSPAFAYCFRFKFNKTTSRNAVISIMTMPFFDITDWGNGYCNGTWRGRPILAQDKYPQWIEIGTSYRMNCFNGLDSKPFEVGDDGRDNRVLAFVNFFQDLMVFQEEKGLEGGCITLIQGYDTQTIEKSIISNSLGIVNSKAYAVVDGVPTPKNPKASHAKMVFFISREGVHMTDGQGVMRISDPMGLYFDTTDTASCIRRGYEDKHWLNYDKLHKSIRIGLCTGTSATVANVWLVYHIDTGTWGTDTLGQAITCMANVESASGNLPVLQYGGASDGFIYRLNTGTNDVGAVPIAVNAYVTVEIDGEGHKIDARTLQLRCKAQSAGSITPSLAFNGNTTYQDETVRSMTVVTANDTYRVNDFPINRKLTDHISIKLSHNTAGEEVYLLDMALLDAEGKNVFKN
;
A
#
# COMPACT_ATOMS: atom_id res chain seq x y z
N MET A 1 58.22 43.39 -4.42
CA MET A 1 57.83 42.75 -3.15
C MET A 1 56.51 42.03 -3.37
N ILE A 2 56.50 40.69 -3.58
CA ILE A 2 55.27 39.89 -3.61
C ILE A 2 54.82 39.79 -2.15
N LYS A 3 53.70 40.45 -1.82
CA LYS A 3 53.08 40.25 -0.51
C LYS A 3 52.60 38.81 -0.46
N ASN A 4 53.31 37.93 0.22
CA ASN A 4 52.85 36.62 0.58
C ASN A 4 51.64 36.76 1.51
N THR A 5 50.43 36.60 0.96
CA THR A 5 49.23 36.50 1.75
C THR A 5 49.30 35.18 2.54
N PRO A 6 49.11 35.20 3.86
CA PRO A 6 49.18 33.98 4.67
C PRO A 6 48.19 32.97 4.16
N LYS A 7 48.63 31.75 3.85
CA LYS A 7 47.71 30.64 3.44
C LYS A 7 47.00 30.15 4.69
N ARG A 8 45.66 30.20 4.68
CA ARG A 8 44.83 29.75 5.78
C ARG A 8 44.30 28.36 5.49
N ILE A 9 44.21 27.53 6.51
CA ILE A 9 43.50 26.24 6.43
C ILE A 9 42.01 26.51 6.52
N GLN A 10 41.31 26.17 5.47
CA GLN A 10 39.86 26.29 5.45
C GLN A 10 39.23 25.00 5.96
N PHE A 11 38.20 25.10 6.79
CA PHE A 11 37.46 23.94 7.32
C PHE A 11 36.47 23.41 6.29
N THR A 12 36.95 23.02 5.12
CA THR A 12 36.11 22.48 4.03
C THR A 12 36.29 20.99 3.87
N GLY A 13 37.34 20.40 4.42
CA GLY A 13 37.61 18.96 4.35
C GLY A 13 36.76 18.14 5.32
N GLY A 14 36.61 16.83 5.03
CA GLY A 14 35.96 15.86 5.89
C GLY A 14 36.95 15.10 6.77
N ALA A 15 36.42 14.38 7.75
CA ALA A 15 37.23 13.47 8.57
C ALA A 15 37.64 12.23 7.76
N ASN A 16 38.85 11.76 7.99
CA ASN A 16 39.40 10.54 7.43
C ASN A 16 39.90 9.63 8.57
N LYS A 17 39.26 8.47 8.70
CA LYS A 17 39.57 7.47 9.75
C LYS A 17 40.49 6.34 9.28
N VAL A 18 40.89 6.34 8.01
CA VAL A 18 41.71 5.25 7.41
C VAL A 18 43.16 5.61 7.28
N THR A 19 43.48 6.89 7.17
CA THR A 19 44.86 7.35 6.97
C THR A 19 45.40 8.07 8.21
N GLU A 20 46.64 7.72 8.61
CA GLU A 20 47.36 8.39 9.70
C GLU A 20 47.73 9.85 9.38
N ARG A 21 47.61 10.25 8.11
CA ARG A 21 47.99 11.59 7.62
C ARG A 21 46.75 12.31 7.06
N ALA A 22 46.44 13.47 7.62
CA ALA A 22 45.46 14.38 7.05
C ALA A 22 46.02 15.03 5.79
N LEU A 23 45.26 15.05 4.73
CA LEU A 23 45.57 15.86 3.55
C LEU A 23 45.59 17.33 3.93
N LEU A 24 46.45 18.14 3.30
CA LEU A 24 46.42 19.61 3.39
C LEU A 24 44.98 20.09 3.14
N ASN A 25 44.34 20.77 4.12
CA ASN A 25 42.93 21.13 4.20
C ASN A 25 41.97 19.95 4.60
N GLY A 26 42.47 18.76 4.92
CA GLY A 26 41.68 17.68 5.53
C GLY A 26 41.64 17.81 7.06
N LEU A 27 40.63 17.23 7.65
CA LEU A 27 40.49 17.09 9.10
C LEU A 27 40.78 15.65 9.48
N SER A 28 41.61 15.40 10.47
CA SER A 28 41.86 14.03 10.95
C SER A 28 40.65 13.47 11.70
N ASP A 29 39.88 14.32 12.36
CA ASP A 29 38.62 13.97 12.99
C ASP A 29 37.69 15.19 13.06
N LYS A 30 36.38 14.93 12.95
CA LYS A 30 35.32 15.93 13.05
C LYS A 30 34.09 15.34 13.73
N ASN A 31 33.76 15.83 14.90
CA ASN A 31 32.60 15.40 15.66
C ASN A 31 31.62 16.56 15.91
N ASN A 32 30.33 16.34 15.69
CA ASN A 32 29.28 17.32 15.93
C ASN A 32 29.42 18.65 15.18
N PHE A 33 30.23 18.73 14.13
CA PHE A 33 30.34 19.90 13.25
C PHE A 33 29.72 19.59 11.88
N ARG A 34 29.07 20.61 11.30
CA ARG A 34 28.46 20.61 9.95
C ARG A 34 29.19 21.54 9.03
N ASN A 35 29.38 21.16 7.78
CA ASN A 35 29.85 22.08 6.75
C ASN A 35 28.79 23.13 6.42
N LYS A 36 29.22 24.39 6.23
CA LYS A 36 28.33 25.47 5.78
C LYS A 36 28.55 25.80 4.33
N ILE A 37 27.47 26.09 3.64
CA ILE A 37 27.50 26.67 2.28
C ILE A 37 28.19 28.04 2.40
N GLY A 38 29.25 28.29 1.63
CA GLY A 38 30.05 29.49 1.70
C GLY A 38 31.29 29.35 2.55
N GLY A 39 31.58 28.19 3.09
CA GLY A 39 32.81 27.87 3.84
C GLY A 39 32.65 27.86 5.36
N GLY A 40 33.59 27.18 6.02
CA GLY A 40 33.60 26.99 7.46
C GLY A 40 32.75 25.83 7.95
N ILE A 41 32.79 25.61 9.25
CA ILE A 41 32.01 24.57 9.96
C ILE A 41 31.27 25.19 11.14
N ILE A 42 30.12 24.66 11.44
CA ILE A 42 29.28 25.09 12.57
C ILE A 42 28.96 23.89 13.45
N SER A 43 28.88 24.09 14.77
CA SER A 43 28.36 23.03 15.66
C SER A 43 26.96 22.62 15.24
N ARG A 44 26.64 21.32 15.38
CA ARG A 44 25.26 20.84 15.11
C ARG A 44 24.24 21.47 16.05
N GLY A 45 22.99 21.51 15.64
CA GLY A 45 21.90 21.83 16.56
C GLY A 45 21.69 20.71 17.61
N GLY A 46 21.10 21.08 18.72
CA GLY A 46 20.79 20.17 19.82
C GLY A 46 19.60 19.24 19.50
N GLN A 47 19.04 18.68 20.56
CA GLN A 47 17.89 17.77 20.55
C GLN A 47 16.81 18.27 21.52
N ALA A 48 15.55 18.09 21.19
CA ALA A 48 14.44 18.33 22.09
C ALA A 48 13.49 17.13 22.08
N ARG A 49 13.00 16.74 23.24
CA ARG A 49 11.92 15.73 23.30
C ARG A 49 10.69 16.23 22.55
N HIS A 50 10.08 15.35 21.76
CA HIS A 50 8.82 15.66 21.11
C HIS A 50 7.64 15.66 22.09
N HIS A 51 7.69 14.80 23.10
CA HIS A 51 6.66 14.72 24.13
C HIS A 51 7.28 14.68 25.52
N THR A 52 6.54 15.22 26.49
CA THR A 52 7.05 15.47 27.86
C THR A 52 6.56 14.46 28.90
N ALA A 53 5.48 13.71 28.63
CA ALA A 53 4.80 12.93 29.64
C ALA A 53 5.38 11.53 29.82
N THR A 54 5.06 10.61 29.01
CA THR A 54 5.49 9.21 29.15
C THR A 54 6.23 8.76 27.89
N ASP A 55 7.31 8.03 28.09
CA ASP A 55 7.94 7.29 27.01
C ASP A 55 6.98 6.18 26.53
N LEU A 56 7.29 5.63 25.38
CA LEU A 56 6.61 4.44 24.90
C LEU A 56 7.13 3.15 25.57
N ALA A 57 7.95 3.31 26.62
CA ALA A 57 8.51 2.25 27.49
C ALA A 57 9.40 1.22 26.79
N GLN A 58 9.65 1.35 25.50
CA GLN A 58 10.47 0.43 24.71
C GLN A 58 11.19 1.16 23.56
N GLU A 59 12.25 0.56 23.05
CA GLU A 59 12.98 1.03 21.88
C GLU A 59 12.01 1.32 20.72
N ILE A 60 12.19 2.44 20.04
CA ILE A 60 11.44 2.81 18.83
C ILE A 60 12.14 2.20 17.62
N TYR A 61 11.47 1.30 16.92
CA TYR A 61 12.01 0.63 15.74
C TYR A 61 11.90 1.45 14.48
N ASN A 62 10.78 2.16 14.30
CA ASN A 62 10.59 3.01 13.15
C ASN A 62 9.64 4.17 13.44
N LEU A 63 9.78 5.24 12.66
CA LEU A 63 8.91 6.39 12.62
C LEU A 63 8.47 6.62 11.18
N PHE A 64 7.20 6.89 10.96
CA PHE A 64 6.70 7.25 9.64
C PHE A 64 5.55 8.26 9.70
N GLN A 65 5.53 9.15 8.74
CA GLN A 65 4.45 10.11 8.58
C GLN A 65 3.44 9.58 7.56
N TYR A 66 2.19 9.67 7.91
CA TYR A 66 1.06 9.38 7.04
C TYR A 66 0.29 10.67 6.72
N ILE A 67 -0.06 10.86 5.45
CA ILE A 67 -0.88 11.97 4.97
C ILE A 67 -2.11 11.35 4.32
N ASP A 68 -3.29 11.62 4.90
CA ASP A 68 -4.56 11.10 4.40
C ASP A 68 -5.06 11.88 3.17
N LYS A 69 -6.16 11.44 2.60
CA LYS A 69 -6.79 12.08 1.42
C LYS A 69 -7.21 13.54 1.71
N GLY A 70 -7.57 13.86 2.94
CA GLY A 70 -7.90 15.22 3.38
C GLY A 70 -6.67 16.12 3.62
N GLY A 71 -5.44 15.59 3.46
CA GLY A 71 -4.20 16.31 3.73
C GLY A 71 -3.82 16.36 5.22
N ASN A 72 -4.50 15.61 6.09
CA ASN A 72 -4.16 15.53 7.51
C ASN A 72 -2.88 14.73 7.68
N LYS A 73 -1.92 15.30 8.40
CA LYS A 73 -0.61 14.71 8.62
C LYS A 73 -0.55 14.05 9.98
N LYS A 74 -0.21 12.77 10.03
CA LYS A 74 -0.14 11.97 11.26
C LYS A 74 1.24 11.34 11.38
N LEU A 75 1.81 11.33 12.60
CA LEU A 75 3.07 10.67 12.91
C LEU A 75 2.78 9.37 13.67
N TYR A 76 3.34 8.27 13.19
CA TYR A 76 3.26 6.96 13.83
C TYR A 76 4.65 6.53 14.31
N ALA A 77 4.68 5.83 15.44
CA ALA A 77 5.84 5.17 16.00
C ALA A 77 5.60 3.67 16.13
N GLN A 78 6.50 2.86 15.59
CA GLN A 78 6.57 1.42 15.81
C GLN A 78 7.55 1.15 16.95
N ARG A 79 7.12 0.37 17.94
CA ARG A 79 7.96 -0.08 19.06
C ARG A 79 8.65 -1.42 18.78
N ALA A 80 9.62 -1.76 19.62
CA ALA A 80 10.33 -3.04 19.55
C ALA A 80 9.44 -4.28 19.74
N ASP A 81 8.31 -4.14 20.46
CA ASP A 81 7.30 -5.20 20.61
C ASP A 81 6.36 -5.31 19.40
N GLY A 82 6.56 -4.51 18.36
CA GLY A 82 5.75 -4.50 17.15
C GLY A 82 4.45 -3.72 17.25
N SER A 83 4.13 -3.11 18.40
CA SER A 83 2.97 -2.22 18.48
C SER A 83 3.21 -0.91 17.72
N VAL A 84 2.14 -0.32 17.19
CA VAL A 84 2.18 0.94 16.45
C VAL A 84 1.31 1.96 17.16
N HIS A 85 1.86 3.11 17.45
CA HIS A 85 1.20 4.18 18.19
C HIS A 85 1.09 5.45 17.33
N LEU A 86 -0.03 6.15 17.46
CA LEU A 86 -0.29 7.43 16.80
C LEU A 86 0.03 8.59 17.75
N ALA A 87 0.74 9.59 17.27
CA ALA A 87 0.89 10.87 17.97
C ALA A 87 -0.46 11.59 18.10
N THR A 88 -0.74 12.13 19.30
CA THR A 88 -1.99 12.84 19.59
C THR A 88 -2.06 14.21 18.94
N ASP A 89 -0.91 14.86 18.74
CA ASP A 89 -0.77 16.09 17.97
C ASP A 89 -0.44 15.77 16.51
N SER A 90 -1.15 16.36 15.60
CA SER A 90 -0.94 16.13 14.16
C SER A 90 -0.95 17.47 13.42
N PRO A 91 0.07 17.69 12.62
CA PRO A 91 1.40 17.14 12.67
C PRO A 91 2.15 17.66 13.88
N PRO A 92 3.21 17.02 14.32
CA PRO A 92 3.89 17.42 15.55
C PRO A 92 4.43 18.84 15.42
N ALA A 93 3.65 19.79 15.89
CA ALA A 93 4.00 21.21 15.84
C ALA A 93 4.70 21.67 17.14
N THR A 94 4.52 20.92 18.23
CA THR A 94 4.95 21.29 19.57
C THR A 94 5.68 20.16 20.25
N THR A 95 6.41 20.49 21.32
CA THR A 95 7.10 19.50 22.18
C THR A 95 6.15 18.90 23.24
N THR A 96 4.84 19.08 23.13
CA THR A 96 3.88 18.72 24.17
C THR A 96 2.95 17.55 23.78
N GLY A 97 3.01 17.06 22.55
CA GLY A 97 2.19 15.94 22.10
C GLY A 97 2.62 14.61 22.73
N ASN A 98 1.67 13.73 22.94
CA ASN A 98 1.88 12.37 23.41
C ASN A 98 1.56 11.36 22.28
N PHE A 99 2.00 10.12 22.44
CA PHE A 99 1.50 9.02 21.62
C PHE A 99 0.26 8.43 22.30
N GLY A 100 -0.83 8.34 21.55
CA GLY A 100 -2.12 7.84 22.01
C GLY A 100 -2.21 6.33 22.04
N ALA A 101 -3.43 5.80 21.95
CA ALA A 101 -3.71 4.40 21.95
C ALA A 101 -2.99 3.65 20.80
N GLU A 102 -2.80 2.37 20.98
CA GLU A 102 -2.26 1.49 19.95
C GLU A 102 -3.16 1.49 18.70
N ALA A 103 -2.56 1.76 17.55
CA ALA A 103 -3.19 1.56 16.25
C ALA A 103 -3.11 0.09 15.81
N LEU A 104 -1.99 -0.58 16.13
CA LEU A 104 -1.80 -2.02 15.97
C LEU A 104 -1.22 -2.59 17.27
N ALA A 105 -1.77 -3.73 17.70
CA ALA A 105 -1.35 -4.42 18.92
C ALA A 105 0.07 -5.00 18.80
N ALA A 106 0.71 -5.26 19.92
CA ALA A 106 2.04 -5.87 19.99
C ALA A 106 2.07 -7.28 19.37
N ILE A 107 3.18 -7.58 18.68
CA ILE A 107 3.51 -8.92 18.17
C ILE A 107 5.02 -9.10 18.16
N ALA A 108 5.53 -10.19 18.70
CA ALA A 108 6.95 -10.44 18.78
C ALA A 108 7.62 -10.64 17.40
N ASP A 109 8.92 -10.43 17.34
CA ASP A 109 9.79 -10.68 16.17
C ASP A 109 9.51 -9.82 14.93
N THR A 110 8.91 -8.63 15.10
CA THR A 110 8.76 -7.67 13.99
C THR A 110 10.11 -7.10 13.57
N LYS A 111 10.15 -6.61 12.31
CA LYS A 111 11.23 -5.82 11.76
C LYS A 111 10.83 -4.36 11.69
N ALA A 112 11.75 -3.48 11.38
CA ALA A 112 11.42 -2.08 11.10
C ALA A 112 10.40 -2.01 9.96
N ALA A 113 9.28 -1.35 10.21
CA ALA A 113 8.16 -1.32 9.29
C ALA A 113 8.49 -0.57 8.00
N SER A 114 7.95 -1.06 6.90
CA SER A 114 7.82 -0.34 5.65
C SER A 114 6.41 0.26 5.58
N ALA A 115 6.32 1.53 5.20
CA ALA A 115 5.06 2.25 5.07
C ALA A 115 5.05 3.05 3.77
N SER A 116 3.97 2.94 2.99
CA SER A 116 3.77 3.69 1.76
C SER A 116 2.33 4.20 1.65
N ILE A 117 2.11 5.21 0.83
CA ILE A 117 0.81 5.85 0.68
C ILE A 117 0.40 5.78 -0.78
N LEU A 118 -0.81 5.29 -1.03
CA LEU A 118 -1.43 5.29 -2.35
C LEU A 118 -2.83 5.89 -2.26
N ASP A 119 -3.05 6.97 -2.98
CA ASP A 119 -4.34 7.70 -3.02
C ASP A 119 -4.92 8.02 -1.63
N GLY A 120 -4.03 8.37 -0.67
CA GLY A 120 -4.41 8.66 0.71
C GLY A 120 -4.64 7.43 1.59
N ASN A 121 -4.56 6.20 1.07
CA ASN A 121 -4.53 4.97 1.86
C ASN A 121 -3.10 4.66 2.30
N LEU A 122 -2.91 4.23 3.54
CA LEU A 122 -1.64 3.78 4.06
C LEU A 122 -1.52 2.27 3.92
N LEU A 123 -0.40 1.82 3.37
CA LEU A 123 0.02 0.43 3.33
C LEU A 123 1.17 0.22 4.30
N TYR A 124 1.12 -0.86 5.09
CA TYR A 124 2.06 -1.14 6.17
C TYR A 124 2.50 -2.60 6.18
N SER A 125 3.79 -2.83 6.43
CA SER A 125 4.40 -4.17 6.50
C SER A 125 5.53 -4.17 7.52
N ASP A 126 5.61 -5.17 8.40
CA ASP A 126 6.59 -5.22 9.51
C ASP A 126 7.39 -6.53 9.56
N GLY A 127 7.31 -7.35 8.53
CA GLY A 127 8.05 -8.60 8.43
C GLY A 127 7.50 -9.75 9.27
N LYS A 128 6.43 -9.53 10.04
CA LYS A 128 5.83 -10.56 10.92
C LYS A 128 4.33 -10.74 10.66
N ARG A 129 3.61 -9.66 10.51
CA ARG A 129 2.21 -9.66 10.04
C ARG A 129 2.18 -9.83 8.53
N GLY A 130 1.03 -10.22 7.99
CA GLY A 130 0.72 -9.94 6.58
C GLY A 130 0.76 -8.43 6.30
N HIS A 131 0.47 -8.05 5.08
CA HIS A 131 0.31 -6.64 4.77
C HIS A 131 -0.95 -6.08 5.43
N TYR A 132 -0.87 -4.86 5.95
CA TYR A 132 -1.98 -4.14 6.54
C TYR A 132 -2.28 -2.87 5.74
N ALA A 133 -3.54 -2.47 5.73
CA ALA A 133 -3.97 -1.21 5.12
C ALA A 133 -4.80 -0.38 6.10
N TYR A 134 -4.72 0.94 5.93
CA TYR A 134 -5.49 1.91 6.71
C TYR A 134 -5.98 3.02 5.77
N PRO A 135 -7.30 3.18 5.59
CA PRO A 135 -7.84 4.18 4.68
C PRO A 135 -7.77 5.62 5.22
N GLY A 136 -7.55 5.78 6.54
CA GLY A 136 -7.59 7.08 7.16
C GLY A 136 -9.00 7.67 7.24
N ALA A 137 -9.09 8.98 7.13
CA ALA A 137 -10.34 9.71 7.11
C ALA A 137 -10.63 10.28 5.72
N SER A 138 -11.93 10.45 5.42
CA SER A 138 -12.38 11.14 4.21
C SER A 138 -11.97 10.49 2.88
N GLN A 139 -11.87 9.19 2.84
CA GLN A 139 -11.64 8.45 1.60
C GLN A 139 -12.90 8.45 0.74
N LEU A 140 -12.72 8.60 -0.58
CA LEU A 140 -13.84 8.54 -1.53
C LEU A 140 -14.35 7.09 -1.65
N VAL A 141 -15.67 6.94 -1.69
CA VAL A 141 -16.30 5.64 -1.95
C VAL A 141 -15.99 5.15 -3.37
N LYS A 142 -15.95 3.85 -3.59
CA LYS A 142 -15.74 3.23 -4.91
C LYS A 142 -17.06 2.89 -5.62
N GLY A 143 -18.17 2.88 -4.89
CA GLY A 143 -19.50 2.72 -5.42
C GLY A 143 -20.55 3.33 -4.53
N PHE A 144 -21.55 3.93 -5.13
CA PHE A 144 -22.74 4.43 -4.45
C PHE A 144 -23.96 4.17 -5.33
N HIS A 145 -24.77 3.22 -4.91
CA HIS A 145 -25.92 2.76 -5.68
C HIS A 145 -27.21 2.89 -4.89
N VAL A 146 -28.31 3.20 -5.58
CA VAL A 146 -29.65 3.26 -4.98
C VAL A 146 -30.53 2.21 -5.64
N TYR A 147 -31.11 1.34 -4.84
CA TYR A 147 -32.04 0.31 -5.30
C TYR A 147 -33.42 0.52 -4.73
N LYS A 148 -34.43 0.56 -5.59
CA LYS A 148 -35.85 0.72 -5.25
C LYS A 148 -36.64 -0.43 -5.85
N GLY A 149 -36.82 -1.49 -5.07
CA GLY A 149 -37.61 -2.66 -5.44
C GLY A 149 -39.08 -2.52 -5.03
N THR A 150 -39.94 -3.32 -5.67
CA THR A 150 -41.37 -3.37 -5.36
C THR A 150 -41.84 -4.78 -4.96
N ALA A 151 -40.95 -5.76 -4.98
CA ALA A 151 -41.22 -7.16 -4.68
C ALA A 151 -40.00 -7.86 -4.10
N ALA A 152 -40.16 -9.14 -3.73
CA ALA A 152 -39.10 -9.94 -3.14
C ALA A 152 -37.78 -9.86 -3.91
N ILE A 153 -36.73 -9.46 -3.25
CA ILE A 153 -35.42 -9.23 -3.84
C ILE A 153 -34.82 -10.52 -4.31
N PRO A 154 -34.26 -10.52 -5.51
CA PRO A 154 -33.10 -11.35 -5.77
C PRO A 154 -32.01 -11.03 -4.77
N VAL A 155 -31.28 -12.00 -4.25
CA VAL A 155 -30.20 -11.83 -3.27
C VAL A 155 -29.12 -10.88 -3.80
N ILE A 156 -29.02 -10.77 -5.14
CA ILE A 156 -28.23 -9.76 -5.85
C ILE A 156 -29.18 -9.00 -6.79
N PRO A 157 -29.53 -7.73 -6.49
CA PRO A 157 -30.30 -6.90 -7.41
C PRO A 157 -29.51 -6.70 -8.72
N GLU A 158 -30.17 -6.91 -9.85
CA GLU A 158 -29.52 -6.81 -11.15
C GLU A 158 -29.06 -5.40 -11.48
N ILE A 159 -29.82 -4.40 -11.07
CA ILE A 159 -29.61 -2.99 -11.43
C ILE A 159 -29.90 -2.11 -10.22
N GLY A 160 -28.88 -1.37 -9.77
CA GLY A 160 -29.01 -0.21 -8.90
C GLY A 160 -28.72 1.04 -9.72
N GLU A 161 -29.39 2.15 -9.43
CA GLU A 161 -28.99 3.44 -10.00
C GLU A 161 -27.60 3.82 -9.47
N ASP A 162 -26.61 3.99 -10.36
CA ASP A 162 -25.22 4.30 -9.99
C ASP A 162 -25.02 5.80 -9.86
N TYR A 163 -24.77 6.27 -8.64
CA TYR A 163 -24.47 7.67 -8.30
C TYR A 163 -23.02 7.88 -7.82
N THR A 164 -22.12 6.98 -8.17
CA THR A 164 -20.73 7.05 -7.67
C THR A 164 -20.05 8.36 -8.07
N ASN A 165 -20.22 8.80 -9.30
CA ASN A 165 -19.63 10.04 -9.80
C ASN A 165 -20.20 11.27 -9.09
N GLU A 166 -21.50 11.27 -8.81
CA GLU A 166 -22.21 12.37 -8.15
C GLU A 166 -21.72 12.57 -6.71
N VAL A 167 -21.46 11.50 -5.98
CA VAL A 167 -21.04 11.59 -4.57
C VAL A 167 -19.53 11.69 -4.38
N THR A 168 -18.73 11.62 -5.44
CA THR A 168 -17.27 11.72 -5.35
C THR A 168 -16.73 13.06 -5.83
N ASP A 169 -17.51 13.87 -6.57
CA ASP A 169 -17.07 15.17 -7.05
C ASP A 169 -17.43 16.36 -6.12
N SER A 170 -18.17 16.11 -5.03
CA SER A 170 -18.65 17.08 -4.06
C SER A 170 -19.50 18.24 -4.62
N SER A 171 -19.96 18.15 -5.86
CA SER A 171 -20.77 19.18 -6.48
C SER A 171 -22.21 19.14 -5.98
N THR A 172 -22.75 20.29 -5.55
CA THR A 172 -24.16 20.40 -5.13
C THR A 172 -25.14 20.42 -6.30
N SER A 173 -24.64 20.50 -7.52
CA SER A 173 -25.46 20.43 -8.75
C SER A 173 -25.60 19.01 -9.29
N ARG A 174 -24.76 18.08 -8.84
CA ARG A 174 -24.80 16.65 -9.14
C ARG A 174 -25.02 15.90 -7.85
N VAL A 175 -26.09 15.17 -7.72
CA VAL A 175 -26.50 14.57 -6.47
C VAL A 175 -26.99 13.15 -6.65
N ALA A 176 -26.68 12.30 -5.69
CA ALA A 176 -27.35 11.02 -5.53
C ALA A 176 -28.77 11.22 -5.01
N VAL A 177 -29.75 10.69 -5.71
CA VAL A 177 -31.17 10.85 -5.41
C VAL A 177 -31.66 9.70 -4.54
N LEU A 178 -31.90 9.98 -3.26
CA LEU A 178 -32.42 9.01 -2.28
C LEU A 178 -33.94 9.09 -2.11
N ASN A 179 -34.60 10.00 -2.82
CA ASN A 179 -36.01 10.30 -2.69
C ASN A 179 -36.90 9.04 -2.67
N SER A 180 -37.88 9.05 -1.80
CA SER A 180 -38.87 7.97 -1.68
C SER A 180 -38.28 6.57 -1.38
N LEU A 181 -37.08 6.47 -0.82
CA LEU A 181 -36.64 5.22 -0.21
C LEU A 181 -37.66 4.78 0.84
N ASN A 182 -38.01 3.51 0.81
CA ASN A 182 -38.99 2.94 1.68
C ASN A 182 -38.35 1.87 2.59
N THR A 183 -39.15 1.00 3.21
CA THR A 183 -38.67 -0.03 4.13
C THR A 183 -37.88 -1.12 3.41
N LEU A 184 -37.02 -1.85 4.14
CA LEU A 184 -36.31 -3.01 3.63
C LEU A 184 -37.28 -4.12 3.14
N ALA A 185 -38.47 -4.24 3.73
CA ALA A 185 -39.49 -5.18 3.28
C ALA A 185 -39.92 -4.97 1.79
N ASN A 186 -39.77 -3.73 1.30
CA ASN A 186 -39.95 -3.40 -0.12
C ASN A 186 -38.63 -3.39 -0.88
N TYR A 187 -37.56 -3.82 -0.21
CA TYR A 187 -36.21 -3.94 -0.79
C TYR A 187 -35.60 -2.63 -1.30
N ASN A 188 -35.89 -1.57 -0.60
CA ASN A 188 -35.29 -0.28 -0.88
C ASN A 188 -34.07 -0.07 0.02
N PHE A 189 -32.94 0.26 -0.60
CA PHE A 189 -31.71 0.59 0.13
C PHE A 189 -30.79 1.45 -0.74
N PHE A 190 -29.82 2.10 -0.11
CA PHE A 190 -28.62 2.57 -0.78
C PHE A 190 -27.43 1.71 -0.36
N LEU A 191 -26.59 1.42 -1.32
CA LEU A 191 -25.38 0.60 -1.19
C LEU A 191 -24.15 1.48 -1.33
N VAL A 192 -23.21 1.35 -0.40
CA VAL A 192 -21.91 1.98 -0.46
C VAL A 192 -20.84 0.89 -0.60
N ILE A 193 -19.96 1.05 -1.57
CA ILE A 193 -18.82 0.14 -1.79
C ILE A 193 -17.54 0.91 -1.52
N THR A 194 -16.69 0.36 -0.66
CA THR A 194 -15.40 0.93 -0.28
C THR A 194 -14.24 0.05 -0.71
N GLU A 195 -13.08 0.62 -0.91
CA GLU A 195 -11.89 -0.13 -1.27
C GLU A 195 -11.33 -0.94 -0.11
N LEU A 196 -11.27 -0.33 1.07
CA LEU A 196 -10.83 -0.94 2.33
C LEU A 196 -12.00 -0.97 3.31
N PRO A 197 -11.94 -1.81 4.35
CA PRO A 197 -12.97 -1.89 5.36
C PRO A 197 -13.29 -0.53 6.00
N ALA A 198 -14.56 -0.22 6.14
CA ALA A 198 -15.05 1.02 6.73
C ALA A 198 -15.66 0.79 8.11
N ASN A 199 -15.58 1.80 8.97
CA ASN A 199 -16.31 1.87 10.23
C ASN A 199 -17.20 3.12 10.32
N SER A 200 -17.16 3.96 9.30
CA SER A 200 -18.01 5.15 9.20
C SER A 200 -18.13 5.60 7.75
N ILE A 201 -19.32 6.07 7.38
CA ILE A 201 -19.60 6.77 6.12
C ILE A 201 -20.20 8.12 6.45
N THR A 202 -19.57 9.18 5.97
CA THR A 202 -20.07 10.56 6.14
C THR A 202 -20.79 10.99 4.86
N LEU A 203 -22.04 11.43 5.01
CA LEU A 203 -22.87 11.93 3.92
C LEU A 203 -23.01 13.44 4.01
N THR A 204 -22.85 14.14 2.88
CA THR A 204 -23.15 15.57 2.76
C THR A 204 -24.50 15.71 2.06
N MET A 205 -25.50 16.10 2.82
CA MET A 205 -26.86 16.27 2.33
C MET A 205 -26.99 17.58 1.55
N VAL A 206 -27.70 17.56 0.43
CA VAL A 206 -28.16 18.77 -0.27
C VAL A 206 -29.62 19.05 0.08
N ASN A 207 -30.46 18.02 -0.02
CA ASN A 207 -31.82 18.11 0.47
C ASN A 207 -32.02 17.05 1.57
N ALA A 208 -32.33 17.51 2.75
CA ALA A 208 -32.47 16.69 3.94
C ALA A 208 -33.88 16.11 4.05
N ASN A 209 -34.00 14.97 4.74
CA ASN A 209 -35.28 14.35 5.07
C ASN A 209 -35.94 15.01 6.29
N GLY A 210 -37.21 15.34 6.19
CA GLY A 210 -38.01 15.83 7.30
C GLY A 210 -39.01 14.80 7.88
N THR A 211 -39.14 13.64 7.19
CA THR A 211 -40.10 12.61 7.61
C THR A 211 -39.45 11.64 8.60
N ALA A 212 -40.15 11.37 9.70
CA ALA A 212 -39.67 10.47 10.75
C ALA A 212 -39.37 9.07 10.21
N ALA A 213 -38.12 8.66 10.32
CA ALA A 213 -37.62 7.32 9.95
C ALA A 213 -36.32 7.04 10.67
N THR A 214 -35.99 5.77 10.88
CA THR A 214 -34.70 5.33 11.43
C THR A 214 -33.90 4.60 10.38
N LEU A 215 -32.57 4.62 10.51
CA LEU A 215 -31.62 3.94 9.63
C LEU A 215 -31.23 2.60 10.22
N ALA A 216 -31.15 1.58 9.38
CA ALA A 216 -30.47 0.32 9.68
C ALA A 216 -29.38 0.05 8.65
N GLY A 217 -28.28 -0.58 9.08
CA GLY A 217 -27.14 -0.90 8.23
C GLY A 217 -26.79 -2.38 8.27
N GLN A 218 -26.33 -2.88 7.15
CA GLN A 218 -25.82 -4.26 6.99
C GLN A 218 -24.52 -4.25 6.19
N TYR A 219 -23.65 -5.22 6.48
CA TYR A 219 -22.40 -5.47 5.77
C TYR A 219 -22.38 -6.88 5.18
N TRP A 220 -21.53 -7.12 4.19
CA TRP A 220 -21.33 -8.44 3.61
C TRP A 220 -20.33 -9.26 4.43
N LYS A 221 -20.77 -10.45 4.84
CA LYS A 221 -20.09 -11.31 5.78
C LYS A 221 -19.37 -12.48 5.10
N SER A 222 -18.36 -13.06 5.74
CA SER A 222 -17.55 -14.17 5.23
C SER A 222 -18.32 -15.47 4.97
N ASP A 223 -19.52 -15.61 5.51
CA ASP A 223 -20.42 -16.74 5.21
C ASP A 223 -21.29 -16.52 3.97
N GLY A 224 -21.07 -15.42 3.23
CA GLY A 224 -21.83 -15.09 2.03
C GLY A 224 -23.23 -14.54 2.28
N ALA A 225 -23.45 -13.88 3.42
CA ALA A 225 -24.74 -13.28 3.77
C ALA A 225 -24.59 -11.83 4.24
N TRP A 226 -25.72 -11.11 4.22
CA TRP A 226 -25.82 -9.79 4.84
C TRP A 226 -26.04 -9.91 6.35
N ALA A 227 -25.20 -9.25 7.13
CA ALA A 227 -25.31 -9.21 8.59
C ALA A 227 -25.56 -7.77 9.06
N SER A 228 -26.32 -7.63 10.14
CA SER A 228 -26.61 -6.33 10.74
C SER A 228 -25.37 -5.74 11.40
N MET A 229 -25.15 -4.44 11.22
CA MET A 229 -24.06 -3.68 11.87
C MET A 229 -24.33 -3.54 13.38
N SER A 230 -23.34 -3.80 14.20
CA SER A 230 -23.40 -3.58 15.65
C SER A 230 -22.96 -2.16 16.00
N GLY A 231 -23.55 -1.57 17.06
CA GLY A 231 -23.17 -0.23 17.51
C GLY A 231 -23.44 0.88 16.47
N LEU A 232 -24.41 0.67 15.58
CA LEU A 232 -24.77 1.67 14.57
C LEU A 232 -25.23 2.97 15.22
N THR A 233 -24.60 4.06 14.86
CA THR A 233 -24.97 5.43 15.25
C THR A 233 -25.25 6.25 13.99
N ASP A 234 -26.40 6.89 13.95
CA ASP A 234 -26.84 7.71 12.82
C ASP A 234 -26.64 9.20 13.11
N GLY A 235 -25.46 9.74 12.74
CA GLY A 235 -25.17 11.18 12.83
C GLY A 235 -25.91 12.02 11.78
N THR A 236 -26.61 11.39 10.83
CA THR A 236 -27.47 12.11 9.87
C THR A 236 -28.87 12.37 10.43
N ALA A 237 -29.20 11.77 11.59
CA ALA A 237 -30.52 11.95 12.20
C ALA A 237 -30.69 13.34 12.77
N LEU A 238 -31.83 13.97 12.47
CA LEU A 238 -32.25 15.25 13.02
C LEU A 238 -33.75 15.18 13.38
N ALA A 239 -34.08 15.49 14.62
CA ALA A 239 -35.46 15.53 15.13
C ALA A 239 -36.29 14.23 14.86
N GLY A 240 -35.62 13.05 14.89
CA GLY A 240 -36.23 11.73 14.64
C GLY A 240 -36.32 11.32 13.18
N ALA A 241 -35.76 12.12 12.27
CA ALA A 241 -35.67 11.80 10.85
C ALA A 241 -34.20 11.43 10.48
N THR A 242 -33.94 10.21 10.07
CA THR A 242 -32.65 9.84 9.44
C THR A 242 -32.46 10.61 8.14
N LEU A 243 -31.20 10.85 7.73
CA LEU A 243 -30.87 11.69 6.56
C LEU A 243 -31.41 13.12 6.67
N GLY A 244 -31.69 13.61 7.91
CA GLY A 244 -32.21 14.93 8.20
C GLY A 244 -31.13 16.02 8.25
N GLN A 245 -29.86 15.66 8.21
CA GLN A 245 -28.71 16.57 8.17
C GLN A 245 -27.48 15.86 7.59
N SER A 246 -26.46 16.65 7.22
CA SER A 246 -25.13 16.10 6.92
C SER A 246 -24.52 15.49 8.17
N GLY A 247 -23.92 14.30 8.07
CA GLY A 247 -23.37 13.64 9.24
C GLY A 247 -22.75 12.28 8.92
N ALA A 248 -22.12 11.69 9.96
CA ALA A 248 -21.47 10.39 9.87
C ALA A 248 -22.41 9.29 10.38
N ILE A 249 -22.56 8.25 9.58
CA ILE A 249 -23.14 6.96 9.98
C ILE A 249 -21.95 6.10 10.42
N ALA A 250 -21.86 5.71 11.68
CA ALA A 250 -20.74 4.96 12.23
C ALA A 250 -21.20 3.67 12.91
N TRP A 251 -20.32 2.67 12.92
CA TRP A 251 -20.59 1.35 13.51
C TRP A 251 -19.30 0.71 14.05
N THR A 252 -19.47 -0.32 14.90
CA THR A 252 -18.34 -1.14 15.34
C THR A 252 -17.85 -1.97 14.16
N HIS A 253 -16.55 -1.86 13.85
CA HIS A 253 -15.95 -2.61 12.74
C HIS A 253 -16.13 -4.12 12.94
N PRO A 254 -16.75 -4.84 11.97
CA PRO A 254 -16.89 -6.29 12.03
C PRO A 254 -15.54 -6.98 11.79
N SER A 255 -15.31 -8.11 12.45
CA SER A 255 -14.09 -8.90 12.23
C SER A 255 -14.22 -9.94 11.11
N ASP A 256 -15.42 -10.14 10.58
CA ASP A 256 -15.77 -11.19 9.62
C ASP A 256 -16.33 -10.65 8.30
N GLU A 257 -16.14 -9.35 8.02
CA GLU A 257 -16.50 -8.79 6.73
C GLU A 257 -15.49 -9.20 5.65
N ILE A 258 -15.99 -9.39 4.45
CA ILE A 258 -15.19 -9.68 3.26
C ILE A 258 -15.65 -8.83 2.08
N PRO A 259 -14.77 -8.61 1.09
CA PRO A 259 -15.16 -7.96 -0.16
C PRO A 259 -16.23 -8.77 -0.91
N HIS A 260 -17.05 -8.06 -1.66
CA HIS A 260 -18.08 -8.63 -2.52
C HIS A 260 -18.14 -7.89 -3.85
N TYR A 261 -18.80 -8.48 -4.82
CA TYR A 261 -19.07 -7.87 -6.11
C TYR A 261 -20.56 -7.55 -6.23
N GLN A 262 -20.88 -6.27 -6.44
CA GLN A 262 -22.26 -5.83 -6.70
C GLN A 262 -22.29 -4.69 -7.70
N PHE A 263 -23.31 -4.66 -8.53
CA PHE A 263 -23.55 -3.60 -9.52
C PHE A 263 -22.34 -3.27 -10.41
N GLY A 264 -21.56 -4.29 -10.80
CA GLY A 264 -20.38 -4.11 -11.62
C GLY A 264 -19.13 -3.62 -10.87
N ARG A 265 -19.15 -3.56 -9.54
CA ARG A 265 -18.05 -3.08 -8.70
C ARG A 265 -17.68 -4.07 -7.62
N SER A 266 -16.41 -4.19 -7.32
CA SER A 266 -15.87 -5.01 -6.25
C SER A 266 -15.31 -4.17 -5.11
N GLY A 267 -15.52 -4.61 -3.87
CA GLY A 267 -15.06 -3.93 -2.66
C GLY A 267 -15.85 -4.38 -1.43
N TYR A 268 -15.65 -3.69 -0.33
CA TYR A 268 -16.43 -3.93 0.88
C TYR A 268 -17.78 -3.26 0.74
N CYS A 269 -18.85 -4.04 0.92
CA CYS A 269 -20.22 -3.63 0.63
C CYS A 269 -21.02 -3.37 1.90
N TYR A 270 -21.59 -2.19 1.98
CA TYR A 270 -22.44 -1.72 3.09
C TYR A 270 -23.76 -1.23 2.53
N ARG A 271 -24.88 -1.85 2.94
CA ARG A 271 -26.21 -1.40 2.53
C ARG A 271 -26.98 -0.80 3.69
N PHE A 272 -27.69 0.28 3.41
CA PHE A 272 -28.47 1.02 4.36
C PHE A 272 -29.92 1.12 3.91
N ASN A 273 -30.83 0.87 4.82
CA ASN A 273 -32.27 0.95 4.60
C ASN A 273 -32.95 1.76 5.69
N VAL A 274 -34.14 2.21 5.41
CA VAL A 274 -34.94 3.06 6.30
C VAL A 274 -36.17 2.33 6.82
N SER A 275 -36.67 2.71 7.99
CA SER A 275 -37.84 2.08 8.62
C SER A 275 -39.19 2.55 8.05
N ALA A 276 -39.22 3.71 7.39
CA ALA A 276 -40.38 4.29 6.75
C ALA A 276 -39.98 5.08 5.49
N ALA A 277 -40.94 5.40 4.64
CA ALA A 277 -40.71 6.20 3.44
C ALA A 277 -40.19 7.60 3.82
N ILE A 278 -39.12 8.02 3.18
CA ILE A 278 -38.52 9.35 3.34
C ILE A 278 -39.05 10.33 2.29
N ASP A 279 -38.75 11.62 2.45
CA ASP A 279 -39.24 12.67 1.56
C ASP A 279 -38.82 12.48 0.10
N SER A 280 -39.62 12.99 -0.81
CA SER A 280 -39.44 12.86 -2.25
C SER A 280 -38.28 13.70 -2.82
N THR A 281 -37.58 14.48 -2.01
CA THR A 281 -36.48 15.39 -2.47
C THR A 281 -35.13 15.03 -1.89
N VAL A 282 -35.01 14.02 -1.03
CA VAL A 282 -33.77 13.68 -0.32
C VAL A 282 -32.63 13.40 -1.28
N SER A 283 -31.49 14.08 -1.09
CA SER A 283 -30.34 13.94 -1.97
C SER A 283 -29.01 14.22 -1.27
N VAL A 284 -27.95 13.57 -1.77
CA VAL A 284 -26.57 13.58 -1.24
C VAL A 284 -25.63 14.06 -2.33
N SER A 285 -24.74 15.00 -2.00
CA SER A 285 -23.68 15.49 -2.93
C SER A 285 -22.32 14.85 -2.68
N GLN A 286 -22.07 14.28 -1.49
CA GLN A 286 -20.81 13.64 -1.21
C GLN A 286 -20.97 12.48 -0.23
N ALA A 287 -20.24 11.41 -0.50
CA ALA A 287 -20.06 10.28 0.42
C ALA A 287 -18.56 9.97 0.57
N VAL A 288 -18.07 10.03 1.79
CA VAL A 288 -16.70 9.64 2.13
C VAL A 288 -16.72 8.64 3.27
N TYR A 289 -15.68 7.80 3.37
CA TYR A 289 -15.60 6.82 4.44
C TYR A 289 -14.34 6.97 5.29
N THR A 290 -14.42 6.45 6.49
CA THR A 290 -13.31 6.29 7.42
C THR A 290 -13.24 4.82 7.82
N GLY A 291 -12.05 4.28 7.97
CA GLY A 291 -11.87 2.88 8.35
C GLY A 291 -10.84 2.68 9.45
N ALA A 292 -10.63 1.43 9.80
CA ALA A 292 -9.65 0.97 10.77
C ALA A 292 -8.47 0.29 10.10
N TRP A 293 -7.41 0.02 10.86
CA TRP A 293 -6.29 -0.82 10.43
C TRP A 293 -6.75 -2.26 10.24
N ASN A 294 -6.57 -2.81 9.05
CA ASN A 294 -6.96 -4.17 8.72
C ASN A 294 -5.90 -4.89 7.91
N ALA A 295 -5.86 -6.21 8.04
CA ALA A 295 -5.12 -7.04 7.12
C ALA A 295 -5.61 -6.80 5.69
N LEU A 296 -4.67 -6.63 4.78
CA LEU A 296 -4.98 -6.41 3.37
C LEU A 296 -5.53 -7.72 2.78
N VAL A 297 -6.70 -7.62 2.18
CA VAL A 297 -7.35 -8.73 1.46
C VAL A 297 -7.30 -8.41 -0.02
N ASN A 298 -6.87 -9.36 -0.83
CA ASN A 298 -6.86 -9.21 -2.27
C ASN A 298 -8.30 -9.22 -2.81
N VAL A 299 -8.66 -8.19 -3.54
CA VAL A 299 -9.99 -7.98 -4.09
C VAL A 299 -9.95 -8.07 -5.61
N TRP A 300 -10.88 -8.81 -6.19
CA TRP A 300 -11.05 -8.86 -7.63
C TRP A 300 -11.35 -7.46 -8.21
N ASP A 301 -10.75 -7.12 -9.35
CA ASP A 301 -10.86 -5.79 -9.98
C ASP A 301 -12.18 -5.52 -10.71
N GLY A 302 -13.04 -6.54 -10.78
CA GLY A 302 -14.31 -6.49 -11.52
C GLY A 302 -14.20 -6.97 -12.96
N THR A 303 -13.02 -7.39 -13.43
CA THR A 303 -12.81 -7.92 -14.78
C THR A 303 -13.04 -9.43 -14.76
N PRO A 304 -14.12 -9.97 -15.36
CA PRO A 304 -14.35 -11.41 -15.41
C PRO A 304 -13.26 -12.13 -16.19
N ALA A 305 -12.77 -13.23 -15.66
CA ALA A 305 -11.87 -14.13 -16.35
C ALA A 305 -12.64 -15.35 -16.85
N PRO A 306 -12.41 -15.84 -18.07
CA PRO A 306 -13.08 -17.06 -18.55
C PRO A 306 -12.64 -18.27 -17.71
N ALA A 307 -13.53 -19.26 -17.53
CA ALA A 307 -13.17 -20.55 -16.99
C ALA A 307 -12.06 -21.19 -17.86
N ILE A 308 -11.12 -21.90 -17.25
CA ILE A 308 -10.01 -22.52 -17.99
C ILE A 308 -10.54 -23.57 -18.97
N GLU A 309 -11.45 -24.41 -18.50
CA GLU A 309 -12.09 -25.47 -19.24
C GLU A 309 -13.48 -25.70 -18.68
N ALA A 310 -14.44 -25.97 -19.56
CA ALA A 310 -15.74 -26.45 -19.18
C ALA A 310 -16.04 -27.79 -19.88
N GLN A 311 -16.78 -28.66 -19.23
CA GLN A 311 -17.20 -29.96 -19.76
C GLN A 311 -18.65 -30.23 -19.40
N VAL A 312 -19.45 -30.62 -20.38
CA VAL A 312 -20.81 -31.04 -20.18
C VAL A 312 -20.89 -32.56 -20.13
N TYR A 313 -21.38 -33.12 -19.03
CA TYR A 313 -21.62 -34.53 -18.90
C TYR A 313 -23.12 -34.82 -19.10
N ARG A 314 -23.41 -35.69 -20.06
CA ARG A 314 -24.77 -36.19 -20.35
C ARG A 314 -24.86 -37.63 -19.95
N VAL A 315 -25.66 -37.94 -18.93
CA VAL A 315 -25.82 -39.31 -18.41
C VAL A 315 -26.37 -40.27 -19.47
N ASN A 316 -27.26 -39.82 -20.32
CA ASN A 316 -27.87 -40.64 -21.38
C ASN A 316 -26.85 -41.08 -22.42
N ASN A 317 -25.78 -40.31 -22.63
CA ASN A 317 -24.76 -40.62 -23.62
C ASN A 317 -23.49 -41.18 -22.98
N LEU A 318 -23.36 -41.14 -21.64
CA LEU A 318 -22.13 -41.46 -20.85
C LEU A 318 -20.90 -40.77 -21.40
N LYS A 319 -21.04 -39.52 -21.86
CA LYS A 319 -20.00 -38.77 -22.57
C LYS A 319 -19.79 -37.40 -22.01
N TYR A 320 -18.51 -37.01 -21.95
CA TYR A 320 -18.11 -35.65 -21.69
C TYR A 320 -17.87 -34.88 -23.00
N GLU A 321 -18.51 -33.72 -23.12
CA GLU A 321 -18.30 -32.78 -24.22
C GLU A 321 -17.44 -31.64 -23.67
N LYS A 322 -16.28 -31.31 -24.31
CA LYS A 322 -15.32 -30.34 -23.84
C LYS A 322 -15.52 -28.97 -24.48
N TYR A 323 -15.43 -27.93 -23.67
CA TYR A 323 -15.56 -26.51 -24.05
C TYR A 323 -14.48 -25.69 -23.34
N GLY A 324 -14.10 -24.56 -23.89
CA GLY A 324 -13.09 -23.64 -23.33
C GLY A 324 -13.70 -22.52 -22.46
N GLY A 325 -14.72 -22.78 -21.67
CA GLY A 325 -15.39 -21.76 -20.84
C GLY A 325 -16.37 -20.86 -21.59
N SER A 326 -16.41 -20.92 -22.93
CA SER A 326 -17.34 -20.16 -23.78
C SER A 326 -18.13 -21.06 -24.71
N SER A 327 -19.27 -20.59 -25.14
CA SER A 327 -20.17 -21.33 -26.06
C SER A 327 -20.50 -22.75 -25.60
N ILE A 328 -20.75 -22.93 -24.32
CA ILE A 328 -21.04 -24.19 -23.68
C ILE A 328 -22.50 -24.55 -24.03
N ASN A 329 -22.68 -25.63 -24.75
CA ASN A 329 -24.02 -26.11 -25.15
C ASN A 329 -24.69 -26.84 -23.97
N ILE A 330 -25.71 -26.22 -23.42
CA ILE A 330 -26.56 -26.81 -22.35
C ILE A 330 -27.94 -27.20 -22.85
N SER A 331 -28.14 -27.33 -24.17
CA SER A 331 -29.41 -27.71 -24.78
C SER A 331 -29.89 -29.09 -24.32
N ASP A 332 -31.17 -29.21 -23.99
CA ASP A 332 -31.80 -30.46 -23.53
C ASP A 332 -31.02 -31.15 -22.38
N LEU A 333 -30.37 -30.36 -21.51
CA LEU A 333 -29.65 -30.85 -20.34
C LEU A 333 -30.58 -30.95 -19.13
N PHE A 334 -30.18 -31.75 -18.14
CA PHE A 334 -30.90 -31.93 -16.87
C PHE A 334 -32.25 -32.61 -16.97
N ASP A 335 -32.47 -33.42 -18.01
CA ASP A 335 -33.63 -34.27 -18.15
C ASP A 335 -33.56 -35.53 -17.26
N GLY A 336 -32.39 -35.82 -16.71
CA GLY A 336 -32.09 -36.90 -15.78
C GLY A 336 -31.23 -36.46 -14.59
N SER A 337 -31.08 -37.35 -13.61
CA SER A 337 -30.44 -37.05 -12.33
C SER A 337 -28.90 -36.94 -12.38
N GLY A 338 -28.30 -37.24 -13.51
CA GLY A 338 -26.85 -37.38 -13.64
C GLY A 338 -26.12 -36.36 -14.56
N ASP A 339 -26.88 -35.43 -15.15
CA ASP A 339 -26.30 -34.42 -16.02
C ASP A 339 -25.64 -33.30 -15.20
N TYR A 340 -24.44 -32.85 -15.63
CA TYR A 340 -23.71 -31.75 -14.99
C TYR A 340 -22.96 -30.91 -16.02
N VAL A 341 -22.84 -29.62 -15.70
CA VAL A 341 -21.84 -28.75 -16.30
C VAL A 341 -20.68 -28.65 -15.33
N HIS A 342 -19.50 -29.14 -15.74
CA HIS A 342 -18.26 -29.03 -14.99
C HIS A 342 -17.42 -27.86 -15.54
N PHE A 343 -16.75 -27.14 -14.67
CA PHE A 343 -15.80 -26.12 -15.09
C PHE A 343 -14.63 -26.02 -14.11
N THR A 344 -13.50 -25.52 -14.59
CA THR A 344 -12.26 -25.42 -13.84
C THR A 344 -11.77 -23.98 -13.74
N THR A 345 -11.11 -23.65 -12.63
CA THR A 345 -10.54 -22.32 -12.35
C THR A 345 -9.18 -22.47 -11.72
N PHE A 346 -8.26 -21.53 -11.98
CA PHE A 346 -6.97 -21.51 -11.28
C PHE A 346 -7.11 -21.10 -9.82
N ASP A 347 -8.05 -20.22 -9.52
CA ASP A 347 -8.31 -19.73 -8.18
C ASP A 347 -9.49 -20.43 -7.53
N ASN A 348 -9.49 -20.51 -6.20
CA ASN A 348 -10.64 -20.94 -5.44
C ASN A 348 -11.65 -19.79 -5.39
N ILE A 349 -12.70 -19.87 -6.21
CA ILE A 349 -13.64 -18.78 -6.47
C ILE A 349 -14.76 -18.71 -5.43
N CYS A 350 -15.41 -17.55 -5.34
CA CYS A 350 -16.64 -17.32 -4.56
C CYS A 350 -17.85 -16.93 -5.44
N GLY A 351 -17.71 -17.02 -6.76
CA GLY A 351 -18.77 -16.75 -7.72
C GLY A 351 -18.31 -16.89 -9.16
N PHE A 352 -19.30 -16.97 -10.05
CA PHE A 352 -19.08 -16.96 -11.49
C PHE A 352 -20.27 -16.33 -12.21
N TYR A 353 -20.01 -15.76 -13.36
CA TYR A 353 -21.00 -15.16 -14.22
C TYR A 353 -21.39 -16.14 -15.33
N ILE A 354 -22.68 -16.34 -15.52
CA ILE A 354 -23.22 -17.04 -16.68
C ILE A 354 -23.66 -15.98 -17.68
N ASP A 355 -23.02 -15.95 -18.84
CA ASP A 355 -23.48 -15.16 -19.96
C ASP A 355 -24.27 -16.04 -20.93
N THR A 356 -25.53 -15.71 -21.12
CA THR A 356 -26.43 -16.44 -22.03
C THR A 356 -26.44 -15.84 -23.44
N GLY A 357 -25.81 -14.67 -23.63
CA GLY A 357 -25.87 -13.99 -24.93
C GLY A 357 -27.28 -13.87 -25.48
N ASN A 358 -27.44 -14.29 -26.75
CA ASN A 358 -28.73 -14.29 -27.43
C ASN A 358 -29.46 -15.65 -27.36
N THR A 359 -28.97 -16.63 -26.59
CA THR A 359 -29.49 -18.00 -26.53
C THR A 359 -29.76 -18.44 -25.08
N PRO A 360 -30.56 -17.68 -24.32
CA PRO A 360 -30.90 -18.03 -22.94
C PRO A 360 -31.71 -19.31 -22.86
N ASN A 361 -31.71 -19.95 -21.70
CA ASN A 361 -32.63 -21.01 -21.38
C ASN A 361 -34.07 -20.46 -21.32
N ILE A 362 -34.95 -20.92 -22.16
CA ILE A 362 -36.33 -20.47 -22.19
C ILE A 362 -37.12 -21.23 -21.09
N ILE A 363 -37.43 -20.52 -20.02
CA ILE A 363 -38.21 -21.07 -18.89
C ILE A 363 -39.70 -20.71 -18.90
N LYS A 364 -40.10 -19.79 -19.76
CA LYS A 364 -41.51 -19.37 -19.90
C LYS A 364 -41.78 -18.86 -21.29
N ALA A 365 -42.90 -19.27 -21.84
CA ALA A 365 -43.48 -18.73 -23.06
C ALA A 365 -45.00 -18.62 -22.89
N THR A 366 -45.59 -17.52 -23.25
CA THR A 366 -47.06 -17.34 -23.16
C THR A 366 -47.55 -16.51 -24.33
N ILE A 367 -48.54 -17.01 -25.00
CA ILE A 367 -49.30 -16.24 -25.99
C ILE A 367 -50.80 -16.29 -25.67
N THR A 368 -51.47 -15.20 -25.99
CA THR A 368 -52.95 -15.16 -25.92
C THR A 368 -53.44 -14.72 -27.29
N GLY A 369 -54.18 -15.56 -27.97
CA GLY A 369 -54.72 -15.22 -29.24
C GLY A 369 -55.89 -14.23 -29.14
N SER A 370 -56.10 -13.50 -30.20
CA SER A 370 -57.21 -12.54 -30.37
C SER A 370 -58.20 -13.05 -31.40
N SER A 371 -58.71 -14.29 -31.19
CA SER A 371 -59.57 -15.05 -32.18
C SER A 371 -58.72 -15.41 -33.43
N ASP A 372 -57.47 -15.78 -33.28
CA ASP A 372 -56.55 -16.09 -34.38
C ASP A 372 -55.80 -17.43 -34.16
N ILE A 373 -56.07 -18.14 -33.07
CA ILE A 373 -55.61 -19.51 -32.83
C ILE A 373 -56.66 -20.57 -33.22
N SER A 374 -56.21 -21.58 -33.94
CA SER A 374 -57.09 -22.69 -34.33
C SER A 374 -56.45 -24.04 -33.98
N PHE A 375 -57.25 -24.97 -33.58
CA PHE A 375 -56.89 -26.37 -33.23
C PHE A 375 -57.39 -27.28 -34.32
N VAL A 376 -56.51 -28.13 -34.82
CA VAL A 376 -56.83 -29.08 -35.91
C VAL A 376 -56.59 -30.48 -35.45
N ASP A 377 -57.67 -31.31 -35.53
CA ASP A 377 -57.60 -32.73 -35.39
C ASP A 377 -57.06 -33.31 -36.71
N GLY A 378 -55.85 -33.91 -36.64
CA GLY A 378 -55.19 -34.54 -37.79
C GLY A 378 -55.74 -35.89 -38.20
N GLY A 379 -56.70 -36.39 -37.47
CA GLY A 379 -57.25 -37.73 -37.70
C GLY A 379 -56.23 -38.82 -37.35
N THR A 380 -55.73 -39.50 -38.38
CA THR A 380 -54.70 -40.53 -38.20
C THR A 380 -53.25 -39.91 -38.15
N GLY A 381 -53.13 -38.65 -38.47
CA GLY A 381 -51.88 -37.88 -38.39
C GLY A 381 -51.72 -37.07 -37.07
N ASP A 382 -50.65 -36.40 -36.91
CA ASP A 382 -50.45 -35.55 -35.75
C ASP A 382 -51.43 -34.37 -35.72
N ASP A 383 -52.03 -34.11 -34.58
CA ASP A 383 -52.85 -32.92 -34.36
C ASP A 383 -51.93 -31.68 -34.31
N TYR A 384 -52.49 -30.51 -34.58
CA TYR A 384 -51.67 -29.29 -34.49
C TYR A 384 -52.50 -28.05 -34.12
N ILE A 385 -51.78 -27.11 -33.51
CA ILE A 385 -52.26 -25.77 -33.19
C ILE A 385 -51.71 -24.80 -34.23
N THR A 386 -52.53 -23.97 -34.83
CA THR A 386 -52.08 -22.92 -35.75
C THR A 386 -52.32 -21.54 -35.15
N TRP A 387 -51.43 -20.61 -35.46
CA TRP A 387 -51.58 -19.21 -35.12
C TRP A 387 -51.33 -18.33 -36.33
N GLN A 388 -52.24 -17.44 -36.61
CA GLN A 388 -52.21 -16.60 -37.81
C GLN A 388 -51.02 -15.64 -37.80
N GLN A 389 -50.50 -15.28 -36.61
CA GLN A 389 -49.35 -14.41 -36.49
C GLN A 389 -48.02 -15.12 -36.79
N ALA A 390 -48.00 -16.43 -36.83
CA ALA A 390 -46.84 -17.25 -37.22
C ALA A 390 -45.53 -16.94 -36.45
N ARG A 391 -45.63 -16.81 -35.11
CA ARG A 391 -44.47 -16.43 -34.27
C ARG A 391 -44.21 -17.41 -33.13
N PHE A 392 -44.71 -18.65 -33.15
CA PHE A 392 -44.53 -19.59 -32.03
C PHE A 392 -43.07 -19.72 -31.60
N GLN A 393 -42.14 -19.91 -32.54
CA GLN A 393 -40.70 -20.05 -32.20
C GLN A 393 -40.13 -18.79 -31.62
N SER A 394 -40.49 -17.60 -32.19
CA SER A 394 -39.98 -16.32 -31.67
C SER A 394 -40.58 -15.92 -30.33
N GLU A 395 -41.72 -16.48 -29.95
CA GLU A 395 -42.34 -16.34 -28.63
C GLU A 395 -41.83 -17.39 -27.64
N GLY A 396 -40.86 -18.23 -28.01
CA GLY A 396 -40.16 -19.18 -27.13
C GLY A 396 -40.81 -20.56 -27.01
N PHE A 397 -41.71 -20.95 -27.91
CA PHE A 397 -42.20 -22.30 -27.94
C PHE A 397 -41.23 -23.21 -28.71
N GLU A 398 -40.93 -24.40 -28.13
CA GLU A 398 -39.98 -25.36 -28.66
C GLU A 398 -40.56 -26.78 -28.59
N GLU A 399 -39.99 -27.70 -29.38
CA GLU A 399 -40.26 -29.11 -29.30
C GLU A 399 -39.92 -29.69 -27.91
N GLY A 400 -40.73 -30.60 -27.44
CA GLY A 400 -40.56 -31.23 -26.11
C GLY A 400 -41.25 -30.50 -24.97
N GLN A 401 -41.63 -29.23 -25.14
CA GLN A 401 -42.28 -28.44 -24.08
C GLN A 401 -43.69 -28.96 -23.77
N SER A 402 -44.07 -28.95 -22.49
CA SER A 402 -45.44 -29.20 -22.03
C SER A 402 -46.22 -27.89 -22.02
N ILE A 403 -47.17 -27.75 -22.92
CA ILE A 403 -47.93 -26.52 -23.15
C ILE A 403 -49.30 -26.66 -22.54
N VAL A 404 -49.67 -25.75 -21.67
CA VAL A 404 -51.03 -25.65 -21.08
C VAL A 404 -51.85 -24.77 -21.99
N ILE A 405 -52.99 -25.29 -22.42
CA ILE A 405 -53.99 -24.60 -23.27
C ILE A 405 -55.17 -24.24 -22.38
N THR A 406 -55.59 -22.98 -22.43
CA THR A 406 -56.73 -22.46 -21.70
C THR A 406 -57.57 -21.53 -22.59
N ASN A 407 -58.74 -21.16 -22.11
CA ASN A 407 -59.66 -20.25 -22.83
C ASN A 407 -60.13 -20.80 -24.17
N THR A 408 -60.35 -22.14 -24.24
CA THR A 408 -60.97 -22.81 -25.39
C THR A 408 -62.29 -23.43 -24.96
N THR A 409 -63.07 -23.95 -25.90
CA THR A 409 -64.30 -24.67 -25.60
C THR A 409 -64.03 -26.16 -25.25
N SER A 410 -63.11 -26.80 -26.01
CA SER A 410 -62.92 -28.27 -25.95
C SER A 410 -61.41 -28.62 -25.65
N ASN A 411 -60.47 -27.72 -25.79
CA ASN A 411 -59.07 -28.01 -25.72
C ASN A 411 -58.32 -27.36 -24.47
N ASN A 412 -59.04 -27.24 -23.34
CA ASN A 412 -58.40 -26.79 -22.07
C ASN A 412 -57.62 -27.95 -21.44
N ILE A 413 -56.49 -28.27 -22.04
CA ILE A 413 -55.65 -29.45 -21.68
C ILE A 413 -54.17 -29.09 -21.70
N THR A 414 -53.29 -29.94 -21.18
CA THR A 414 -51.86 -29.86 -21.35
C THR A 414 -51.41 -30.84 -22.42
N VAL A 415 -50.66 -30.35 -23.39
CA VAL A 415 -50.10 -31.14 -24.50
C VAL A 415 -48.60 -31.04 -24.55
N LYS A 416 -47.95 -32.11 -25.03
CA LYS A 416 -46.49 -32.06 -25.27
C LYS A 416 -46.27 -31.72 -26.75
N ALA A 417 -45.49 -30.64 -27.01
CA ALA A 417 -45.12 -30.24 -28.37
C ALA A 417 -44.22 -31.31 -28.99
N LYS A 418 -44.60 -31.89 -30.12
CA LYS A 418 -43.82 -32.86 -30.88
C LYS A 418 -42.90 -32.18 -31.89
N GLN A 419 -43.34 -31.08 -32.46
CA GLN A 419 -42.58 -30.22 -33.34
C GLN A 419 -43.17 -28.83 -33.26
N VAL A 420 -42.34 -27.81 -33.35
CA VAL A 420 -42.74 -26.41 -33.38
C VAL A 420 -42.16 -25.74 -34.63
N THR A 421 -43.01 -25.09 -35.38
CA THR A 421 -42.65 -24.20 -36.50
C THR A 421 -43.09 -22.77 -36.17
N SER A 422 -42.78 -21.81 -37.04
CA SER A 422 -43.24 -20.44 -36.83
C SER A 422 -44.78 -20.36 -36.68
N ASN A 423 -45.54 -21.12 -37.44
CA ASN A 423 -47.01 -21.04 -37.48
C ASN A 423 -47.76 -22.25 -36.93
N LYS A 424 -47.06 -23.35 -36.53
CA LYS A 424 -47.70 -24.56 -36.03
C LYS A 424 -46.96 -25.17 -34.85
N ILE A 425 -47.72 -25.68 -33.90
CA ILE A 425 -47.26 -26.60 -32.85
C ILE A 425 -47.94 -27.96 -33.12
N TYR A 426 -47.16 -29.00 -33.45
CA TYR A 426 -47.66 -30.38 -33.66
C TYR A 426 -47.63 -31.11 -32.32
N VAL A 427 -48.69 -31.90 -32.09
CA VAL A 427 -48.82 -32.74 -30.93
C VAL A 427 -49.25 -34.14 -31.40
N ASN A 428 -49.26 -35.14 -30.51
CA ASN A 428 -49.75 -36.49 -30.90
C ASN A 428 -51.21 -36.48 -31.34
N SER A 429 -51.54 -37.38 -32.24
CA SER A 429 -52.89 -37.51 -32.77
C SER A 429 -53.92 -37.87 -31.69
N GLY A 430 -55.15 -37.41 -31.85
CA GLY A 430 -56.26 -37.65 -30.96
C GLY A 430 -56.24 -36.87 -29.63
N LEU A 431 -55.38 -35.83 -29.53
CA LEU A 431 -55.36 -34.96 -28.37
C LEU A 431 -56.22 -33.73 -28.53
N LEU A 432 -56.34 -33.18 -29.73
CA LEU A 432 -57.08 -31.96 -30.00
C LEU A 432 -58.46 -32.20 -30.68
N THR A 433 -59.42 -31.42 -30.25
CA THR A 433 -60.70 -31.29 -30.96
C THR A 433 -60.65 -30.07 -31.88
N ALA A 434 -61.14 -30.18 -33.10
CA ALA A 434 -61.13 -29.10 -34.08
C ALA A 434 -61.92 -27.90 -33.58
N GLU A 435 -61.21 -26.76 -33.44
CA GLU A 435 -61.72 -25.43 -33.08
C GLU A 435 -61.01 -24.33 -33.90
N VAL A 436 -61.79 -23.42 -34.40
CA VAL A 436 -61.22 -22.32 -35.23
C VAL A 436 -61.34 -20.94 -34.55
N ASN A 437 -60.40 -20.06 -34.83
CA ASN A 437 -60.42 -18.65 -34.45
C ASN A 437 -60.72 -18.43 -32.95
N LYS A 438 -59.97 -19.04 -32.07
CA LYS A 438 -60.12 -18.93 -30.62
C LYS A 438 -59.23 -17.86 -30.06
N SER A 439 -59.71 -17.23 -28.98
CA SER A 439 -58.86 -16.39 -28.10
C SER A 439 -58.18 -17.26 -27.02
N ALA A 440 -57.58 -18.35 -27.43
CA ALA A 440 -56.92 -19.32 -26.57
C ALA A 440 -55.62 -18.72 -25.96
N THR A 441 -55.29 -19.17 -24.74
CA THR A 441 -53.99 -18.90 -24.13
C THR A 441 -53.17 -20.19 -24.08
N LEU A 442 -51.97 -20.13 -24.66
CA LEU A 442 -50.98 -21.20 -24.61
C LEU A 442 -49.86 -20.76 -23.70
N THR A 443 -49.52 -21.58 -22.71
CA THR A 443 -48.49 -21.28 -21.74
C THR A 443 -47.54 -22.45 -21.60
N TYR A 444 -46.27 -22.21 -21.80
CA TYR A 444 -45.19 -23.05 -21.28
C TYR A 444 -44.65 -22.37 -20.05
N ASP A 445 -44.58 -23.09 -18.92
CA ASP A 445 -44.03 -22.56 -17.66
C ASP A 445 -43.15 -23.62 -17.01
N ASN A 446 -41.85 -23.38 -17.04
CA ASN A 446 -40.82 -24.18 -16.42
C ASN A 446 -40.10 -23.37 -15.34
N THR A 447 -40.72 -22.30 -14.87
CA THR A 447 -40.17 -21.48 -13.77
C THR A 447 -40.09 -22.27 -12.46
N GLY A 448 -39.38 -21.76 -11.48
CA GLY A 448 -39.15 -22.40 -10.19
C GLY A 448 -38.11 -23.54 -10.25
N GLY A 449 -37.26 -23.54 -11.26
CA GLY A 449 -36.07 -24.38 -11.28
C GLY A 449 -35.12 -23.99 -10.15
N THR A 450 -34.40 -24.99 -9.59
CA THR A 450 -33.38 -24.80 -8.58
C THR A 450 -31.99 -25.09 -9.14
N PHE A 451 -31.03 -24.28 -8.72
CA PHE A 451 -29.65 -24.43 -9.04
C PHE A 451 -28.92 -25.21 -7.94
N THR A 452 -28.10 -26.19 -8.31
CA THR A 452 -27.24 -26.94 -7.38
C THR A 452 -25.81 -26.81 -7.82
N LEU A 453 -24.91 -26.45 -6.88
CA LEU A 453 -23.48 -26.31 -7.10
C LEU A 453 -22.70 -27.25 -6.20
N GLU A 454 -21.67 -27.88 -6.72
CA GLU A 454 -20.76 -28.75 -5.97
C GLU A 454 -19.30 -28.40 -6.32
N VAL A 455 -18.41 -28.62 -5.35
CA VAL A 455 -16.96 -28.43 -5.49
C VAL A 455 -16.21 -29.72 -5.18
N TRP A 456 -15.09 -29.96 -5.86
CA TRP A 456 -14.21 -31.09 -5.59
C TRP A 456 -13.36 -30.84 -4.33
N THR A 457 -13.37 -31.83 -3.38
CA THR A 457 -12.67 -31.73 -2.09
C THR A 457 -11.51 -32.72 -1.94
N GLY A 458 -11.02 -33.32 -3.03
CA GLY A 458 -10.00 -34.38 -3.01
C GLY A 458 -10.55 -35.79 -2.80
N ALA A 459 -11.59 -35.94 -2.02
CA ALA A 459 -12.25 -37.23 -1.75
C ALA A 459 -13.55 -37.43 -2.56
N GLY A 460 -14.16 -36.32 -3.03
CA GLY A 460 -15.44 -36.37 -3.75
C GLY A 460 -16.03 -34.98 -3.98
N TRP A 461 -17.24 -34.99 -4.56
CA TRP A 461 -17.99 -33.77 -4.78
C TRP A 461 -18.80 -33.40 -3.53
N THR A 462 -18.69 -32.18 -3.09
CA THR A 462 -19.39 -31.63 -1.93
C THR A 462 -20.27 -30.48 -2.33
N ALA A 463 -21.53 -30.54 -1.94
CA ALA A 463 -22.52 -29.51 -2.28
C ALA A 463 -22.22 -28.19 -1.55
N ILE A 464 -22.36 -27.11 -2.28
CA ILE A 464 -22.36 -25.74 -1.76
C ILE A 464 -23.82 -25.31 -1.68
N SER A 465 -24.42 -25.43 -0.50
CA SER A 465 -25.86 -25.17 -0.30
C SER A 465 -26.14 -23.93 0.56
N THR A 466 -25.19 -23.53 1.41
CA THR A 466 -25.37 -22.38 2.28
C THR A 466 -25.08 -21.09 1.51
N ASN A 467 -26.01 -20.14 1.54
CA ASN A 467 -25.90 -18.83 0.89
C ASN A 467 -25.51 -18.89 -0.60
N LEU A 468 -25.89 -19.97 -1.27
CA LEU A 468 -25.81 -20.07 -2.72
C LEU A 468 -26.95 -19.24 -3.35
N SER A 469 -26.58 -18.31 -4.22
CA SER A 469 -27.50 -17.46 -4.96
C SER A 469 -27.33 -17.64 -6.47
N ASP A 470 -28.43 -17.87 -7.17
CA ASP A 470 -28.52 -17.91 -8.63
C ASP A 470 -29.36 -16.74 -9.15
N ASP A 471 -28.68 -15.69 -9.61
CA ASP A 471 -29.32 -14.52 -10.24
C ASP A 471 -29.73 -14.80 -11.72
N THR A 472 -29.28 -15.91 -12.28
CA THR A 472 -29.56 -16.25 -13.68
C THR A 472 -30.95 -16.87 -13.88
N ALA A 473 -31.63 -17.21 -12.80
CA ALA A 473 -32.90 -17.95 -12.85
C ALA A 473 -32.75 -19.20 -13.74
N THR A 474 -31.78 -20.07 -13.42
CA THR A 474 -31.44 -21.29 -14.20
C THR A 474 -31.00 -20.99 -15.64
N ALA A 475 -30.13 -19.98 -15.83
CA ALA A 475 -29.62 -19.53 -17.12
C ALA A 475 -30.68 -18.98 -18.08
N SER A 476 -31.82 -18.50 -17.58
CA SER A 476 -32.84 -17.80 -18.42
C SER A 476 -32.45 -16.37 -18.78
N LYS A 477 -31.43 -15.84 -18.13
CA LYS A 477 -30.79 -14.56 -18.36
C LYS A 477 -29.33 -14.62 -17.93
N SER A 478 -28.54 -13.68 -18.41
CA SER A 478 -27.18 -13.50 -17.91
C SER A 478 -27.19 -12.99 -16.46
N GLY A 479 -26.28 -13.44 -15.64
CA GLY A 479 -26.23 -13.05 -14.25
C GLY A 479 -25.15 -13.77 -13.45
N TRP A 480 -25.00 -13.39 -12.17
CA TRP A 480 -24.03 -13.98 -11.24
C TRP A 480 -24.61 -15.16 -10.47
N VAL A 481 -23.78 -16.17 -10.27
CA VAL A 481 -23.98 -17.21 -9.26
C VAL A 481 -22.94 -16.95 -8.18
N THR A 482 -23.36 -16.67 -6.95
CA THR A 482 -22.47 -16.34 -5.84
C THR A 482 -22.65 -17.31 -4.67
N PHE A 483 -21.57 -17.58 -3.97
CA PHE A 483 -21.51 -18.52 -2.86
C PHE A 483 -20.31 -18.23 -1.96
N PRO A 484 -20.31 -18.70 -0.70
CA PRO A 484 -19.14 -18.61 0.14
C PRO A 484 -17.96 -19.36 -0.46
N ARG A 485 -16.74 -18.80 -0.35
CA ARG A 485 -15.52 -19.48 -0.80
C ARG A 485 -15.39 -20.83 -0.11
N PRO A 486 -15.36 -21.97 -0.85
CA PRO A 486 -15.25 -23.28 -0.25
C PRO A 486 -13.88 -23.53 0.36
N THR A 487 -13.79 -23.61 1.69
CA THR A 487 -12.51 -23.82 2.41
C THR A 487 -11.94 -25.22 2.24
N THR A 488 -12.76 -26.19 1.84
CA THR A 488 -12.37 -27.58 1.63
C THR A 488 -12.04 -27.91 0.18
N ALA A 489 -12.17 -26.95 -0.75
CA ALA A 489 -11.85 -27.14 -2.15
C ALA A 489 -10.38 -27.55 -2.35
N GLN A 490 -10.13 -28.50 -3.23
CA GLN A 490 -8.78 -28.94 -3.58
C GLN A 490 -8.59 -28.95 -5.10
N MET A 491 -7.38 -28.59 -5.51
CA MET A 491 -7.01 -28.66 -6.92
C MET A 491 -6.87 -30.12 -7.35
N THR A 492 -7.29 -30.43 -8.55
CA THR A 492 -7.12 -31.74 -9.18
C THR A 492 -6.93 -31.60 -10.68
N GLN A 493 -6.42 -32.65 -11.30
CA GLN A 493 -6.41 -32.80 -12.74
C GLN A 493 -7.72 -33.48 -13.16
N PHE A 494 -8.66 -32.70 -13.69
CA PHE A 494 -9.99 -33.20 -13.99
C PHE A 494 -10.07 -33.80 -15.41
N ASN A 495 -10.53 -35.05 -15.52
CA ASN A 495 -10.96 -35.77 -16.72
C ASN A 495 -10.11 -35.46 -17.99
N GLY A 496 -8.79 -35.60 -17.88
CA GLY A 496 -7.89 -35.42 -19.01
C GLY A 496 -7.55 -33.95 -19.32
N SER A 497 -7.85 -33.03 -18.40
CA SER A 497 -7.32 -31.68 -18.42
C SER A 497 -5.81 -31.73 -18.12
N PRO A 498 -4.94 -31.01 -18.85
CA PRO A 498 -3.52 -30.98 -18.56
C PRO A 498 -3.17 -30.17 -17.29
N ALA A 499 -4.09 -29.34 -16.81
CA ALA A 499 -3.86 -28.43 -15.72
C ALA A 499 -4.42 -28.94 -14.39
N PHE A 500 -3.67 -28.72 -13.30
CA PHE A 500 -4.21 -28.77 -11.95
C PHE A 500 -5.02 -27.50 -11.69
N ALA A 501 -6.28 -27.66 -11.30
CA ALA A 501 -7.21 -26.56 -11.11
C ALA A 501 -8.28 -26.92 -10.06
N TYR A 502 -8.95 -25.93 -9.52
CA TYR A 502 -10.18 -26.13 -8.74
C TYR A 502 -11.30 -26.52 -9.67
N CYS A 503 -12.05 -27.54 -9.29
CA CYS A 503 -13.14 -28.08 -10.10
C CYS A 503 -14.47 -27.82 -9.43
N PHE A 504 -15.40 -27.26 -10.19
CA PHE A 504 -16.78 -27.01 -9.81
C PHE A 504 -17.70 -27.72 -10.80
N ARG A 505 -18.92 -28.09 -10.34
CA ARG A 505 -19.97 -28.56 -11.22
C ARG A 505 -21.35 -28.11 -10.76
N PHE A 506 -22.23 -27.85 -11.70
CA PHE A 506 -23.57 -27.44 -11.37
C PHE A 506 -24.60 -28.20 -12.21
N LYS A 507 -25.83 -28.21 -11.74
CA LYS A 507 -27.02 -28.71 -12.45
C LYS A 507 -28.24 -27.90 -12.08
N PHE A 508 -29.24 -27.96 -12.96
CA PHE A 508 -30.59 -27.52 -12.67
C PHE A 508 -31.48 -28.73 -12.39
N ASN A 509 -32.59 -28.54 -11.68
CA ASN A 509 -33.60 -29.59 -11.47
C ASN A 509 -34.69 -29.62 -12.55
N LYS A 510 -34.51 -28.83 -13.62
CA LYS A 510 -35.42 -28.73 -14.75
C LYS A 510 -34.64 -28.76 -16.06
N THR A 511 -35.24 -29.43 -17.07
CA THR A 511 -34.64 -29.54 -18.42
C THR A 511 -34.48 -28.16 -19.05
N THR A 512 -33.32 -27.88 -19.64
CA THR A 512 -33.04 -26.64 -20.38
C THR A 512 -33.62 -26.71 -21.81
N SER A 513 -33.86 -25.55 -22.39
CA SER A 513 -34.37 -25.41 -23.76
C SER A 513 -33.36 -25.90 -24.81
N ARG A 514 -33.85 -26.19 -26.03
CA ARG A 514 -33.05 -26.82 -27.10
C ARG A 514 -31.89 -25.98 -27.65
N ASN A 515 -31.95 -24.68 -27.51
CA ASN A 515 -30.92 -23.80 -28.11
C ASN A 515 -30.10 -23.09 -27.07
N ALA A 516 -30.18 -23.51 -25.81
CA ALA A 516 -29.50 -22.84 -24.72
C ALA A 516 -27.98 -23.02 -24.78
N VAL A 517 -27.25 -21.91 -24.85
CA VAL A 517 -25.78 -21.85 -24.85
C VAL A 517 -25.32 -20.78 -23.84
N ILE A 518 -24.32 -21.10 -23.08
CA ILE A 518 -23.79 -20.21 -22.05
C ILE A 518 -22.27 -20.04 -22.17
N SER A 519 -21.76 -18.97 -21.61
CA SER A 519 -20.34 -18.82 -21.30
C SER A 519 -20.17 -18.64 -19.80
N ILE A 520 -19.07 -19.12 -19.24
CA ILE A 520 -18.78 -19.03 -17.81
C ILE A 520 -17.56 -18.11 -17.64
N MET A 521 -17.75 -17.07 -16.86
CA MET A 521 -16.70 -16.16 -16.41
C MET A 521 -16.62 -16.21 -14.89
N THR A 522 -15.42 -16.26 -14.34
CA THR A 522 -15.21 -16.47 -12.91
C THR A 522 -14.88 -15.18 -12.18
N MET A 523 -15.20 -15.15 -10.90
CA MET A 523 -14.83 -14.11 -9.95
C MET A 523 -13.76 -14.68 -9.02
N PRO A 524 -12.49 -14.50 -9.32
CA PRO A 524 -11.42 -14.97 -8.46
C PRO A 524 -11.38 -14.11 -7.18
N PHE A 525 -11.13 -14.78 -6.08
CA PHE A 525 -10.92 -14.14 -4.77
C PHE A 525 -9.97 -15.00 -3.94
N PHE A 526 -8.96 -14.38 -3.37
CA PHE A 526 -8.10 -15.02 -2.38
C PHE A 526 -7.59 -14.05 -1.34
N ASP A 527 -7.30 -14.58 -0.16
CA ASP A 527 -6.78 -13.83 0.96
C ASP A 527 -5.27 -13.64 0.80
N ILE A 528 -4.79 -12.44 1.06
CA ILE A 528 -3.37 -12.10 0.99
C ILE A 528 -2.53 -12.84 2.05
N THR A 529 -3.15 -13.38 3.08
CA THR A 529 -2.48 -14.22 4.09
C THR A 529 -1.84 -15.47 3.48
N ASP A 530 -2.28 -15.91 2.30
CA ASP A 530 -1.66 -16.98 1.54
C ASP A 530 -0.23 -16.66 1.11
N TRP A 531 0.17 -15.39 1.13
CA TRP A 531 1.52 -14.94 0.79
C TRP A 531 2.50 -14.97 1.97
N GLY A 532 2.01 -15.23 3.19
CA GLY A 532 2.78 -15.22 4.42
C GLY A 532 3.01 -13.83 4.99
N ASN A 533 4.18 -13.62 5.61
CA ASN A 533 4.49 -12.34 6.24
C ASN A 533 4.83 -11.26 5.20
N GLY A 534 4.34 -10.04 5.39
CA GLY A 534 4.64 -8.89 4.54
C GLY A 534 5.96 -8.23 4.95
N TYR A 535 7.01 -8.34 4.13
CA TYR A 535 8.33 -7.77 4.46
C TYR A 535 8.45 -6.30 4.15
N CYS A 536 8.08 -5.90 2.96
CA CYS A 536 8.04 -4.49 2.62
C CYS A 536 6.94 -4.20 1.60
N ASN A 537 6.62 -2.94 1.49
CA ASN A 537 5.63 -2.44 0.53
C ASN A 537 6.12 -1.14 -0.10
N GLY A 538 5.50 -0.77 -1.19
CA GLY A 538 5.79 0.46 -1.91
C GLY A 538 4.67 0.84 -2.85
N THR A 539 4.90 1.91 -3.58
CA THR A 539 4.02 2.36 -4.66
C THR A 539 4.85 2.68 -5.89
N TRP A 540 4.35 2.34 -7.07
CA TRP A 540 4.99 2.67 -8.33
C TRP A 540 3.95 2.97 -9.40
N ARG A 541 4.04 4.15 -10.01
CA ARG A 541 3.11 4.59 -11.06
C ARG A 541 1.63 4.45 -10.69
N GLY A 542 1.29 4.80 -9.44
CA GLY A 542 -0.07 4.66 -8.95
C GLY A 542 -0.50 3.22 -8.64
N ARG A 543 0.43 2.28 -8.56
CA ARG A 543 0.20 0.86 -8.22
C ARG A 543 0.77 0.53 -6.85
N PRO A 544 0.08 -0.28 -6.03
CA PRO A 544 0.70 -0.85 -4.83
C PRO A 544 1.66 -1.97 -5.21
N ILE A 545 2.74 -2.10 -4.45
CA ILE A 545 3.73 -3.16 -4.62
C ILE A 545 3.96 -3.83 -3.28
N LEU A 546 3.97 -5.15 -3.26
CA LEU A 546 4.16 -5.96 -2.07
C LEU A 546 5.33 -6.92 -2.24
N ALA A 547 6.08 -7.11 -1.15
CA ALA A 547 7.07 -8.18 -1.02
C ALA A 547 6.69 -9.09 0.14
N GLN A 548 6.88 -10.39 -0.03
CA GLN A 548 6.33 -11.42 0.85
C GLN A 548 7.38 -12.45 1.26
N ASP A 549 7.09 -13.21 2.31
CA ASP A 549 7.99 -14.25 2.83
C ASP A 549 7.94 -15.56 2.04
N LYS A 550 6.76 -15.93 1.56
CA LYS A 550 6.53 -17.21 0.89
C LYS A 550 7.34 -17.36 -0.40
N TYR A 551 7.50 -16.26 -1.13
CA TYR A 551 8.30 -16.19 -2.35
C TYR A 551 9.21 -14.95 -2.29
N PRO A 552 10.32 -15.01 -1.56
CA PRO A 552 11.10 -13.83 -1.17
C PRO A 552 11.73 -13.07 -2.37
N GLN A 553 11.94 -13.74 -3.50
CA GLN A 553 12.43 -13.12 -4.73
C GLN A 553 11.32 -12.57 -5.65
N TRP A 554 10.06 -12.71 -5.27
CA TRP A 554 8.93 -12.21 -6.04
C TRP A 554 8.32 -10.98 -5.40
N ILE A 555 7.80 -10.10 -6.24
CA ILE A 555 6.98 -8.96 -5.84
C ILE A 555 5.62 -9.07 -6.51
N GLU A 556 4.60 -8.56 -5.83
CA GLU A 556 3.27 -8.40 -6.40
C GLU A 556 3.06 -6.95 -6.81
N ILE A 557 2.77 -6.72 -8.09
CA ILE A 557 2.44 -5.42 -8.63
C ILE A 557 0.92 -5.37 -8.81
N GLY A 558 0.26 -4.52 -8.04
CA GLY A 558 -1.19 -4.41 -8.06
C GLY A 558 -1.74 -3.57 -9.21
N THR A 559 -3.06 -3.55 -9.33
CA THR A 559 -3.81 -2.76 -10.30
C THR A 559 -3.67 -1.26 -10.01
N SER A 560 -3.62 -0.44 -11.07
CA SER A 560 -3.49 1.01 -10.96
C SER A 560 -4.60 1.61 -10.10
N TYR A 561 -4.20 2.49 -9.16
CA TYR A 561 -5.09 3.23 -8.24
C TYR A 561 -6.02 2.34 -7.40
N ARG A 562 -5.66 1.07 -7.19
CA ARG A 562 -6.34 0.12 -6.32
C ARG A 562 -5.37 -0.43 -5.29
N MET A 563 -5.62 -0.16 -4.00
CA MET A 563 -4.73 -0.57 -2.91
C MET A 563 -4.72 -2.09 -2.70
N ASN A 564 -5.81 -2.75 -2.98
CA ASN A 564 -6.10 -4.12 -2.60
C ASN A 564 -6.38 -5.07 -3.77
N CYS A 565 -5.99 -4.73 -4.99
CA CYS A 565 -6.24 -5.55 -6.17
C CYS A 565 -4.94 -6.03 -6.81
N PHE A 566 -4.66 -7.34 -6.71
CA PHE A 566 -3.44 -8.00 -7.19
C PHE A 566 -3.72 -9.18 -8.12
N ASN A 567 -4.96 -9.41 -8.53
CA ASN A 567 -5.38 -10.49 -9.41
C ASN A 567 -6.14 -10.02 -10.66
N GLY A 568 -6.08 -8.72 -10.96
CA GLY A 568 -6.69 -8.15 -12.16
C GLY A 568 -5.82 -8.32 -13.41
N LEU A 569 -6.37 -8.00 -14.58
CA LEU A 569 -5.63 -7.99 -15.85
C LEU A 569 -4.46 -6.99 -15.83
N ASP A 570 -4.56 -5.93 -15.02
CA ASP A 570 -3.57 -4.87 -14.86
C ASP A 570 -2.65 -5.10 -13.64
N SER A 571 -2.60 -6.30 -13.11
CA SER A 571 -1.71 -6.72 -12.03
C SER A 571 -0.75 -7.80 -12.51
N LYS A 572 0.39 -7.98 -11.82
CA LYS A 572 1.37 -8.99 -12.20
C LYS A 572 2.28 -9.37 -11.03
N PRO A 573 2.41 -10.66 -10.69
CA PRO A 573 3.56 -11.14 -9.95
C PRO A 573 4.82 -11.02 -10.81
N PHE A 574 5.93 -10.56 -10.23
CA PHE A 574 7.15 -10.33 -10.96
C PHE A 574 8.38 -10.80 -10.16
N GLU A 575 9.22 -11.63 -10.79
CA GLU A 575 10.45 -12.10 -10.19
C GLU A 575 11.55 -11.04 -10.31
N VAL A 576 12.12 -10.65 -9.17
CA VAL A 576 13.24 -9.70 -9.08
C VAL A 576 14.53 -10.43 -8.74
N GLY A 577 15.64 -9.79 -9.03
CA GLY A 577 16.95 -10.34 -8.75
C GLY A 577 17.46 -11.36 -9.78
N ASP A 578 18.48 -12.08 -9.38
CA ASP A 578 19.17 -13.06 -10.21
C ASP A 578 18.56 -14.44 -10.00
N ASP A 579 18.46 -15.24 -11.06
CA ASP A 579 17.81 -16.55 -11.02
C ASP A 579 18.43 -17.48 -9.97
N GLY A 580 17.57 -18.09 -9.17
CA GLY A 580 17.94 -19.10 -8.18
C GLY A 580 18.38 -18.55 -6.81
N ARG A 581 18.28 -17.27 -6.55
CA ARG A 581 18.52 -16.68 -5.23
C ARG A 581 17.21 -16.37 -4.52
N ASP A 582 17.12 -16.75 -3.25
CA ASP A 582 15.95 -16.52 -2.38
C ASP A 582 16.12 -15.31 -1.45
N ASN A 583 16.84 -14.27 -1.90
CA ASN A 583 17.08 -13.06 -1.14
C ASN A 583 15.77 -12.24 -1.01
N ARG A 584 15.43 -11.87 0.21
CA ARG A 584 14.21 -11.11 0.50
C ARG A 584 14.29 -9.70 -0.06
N VAL A 585 13.18 -9.22 -0.58
CA VAL A 585 13.04 -7.80 -0.94
C VAL A 585 12.80 -6.99 0.32
N LEU A 586 13.65 -5.99 0.57
CA LEU A 586 13.63 -5.16 1.77
C LEU A 586 13.27 -3.70 1.53
N ALA A 587 13.42 -3.20 0.30
CA ALA A 587 13.08 -1.82 -0.01
C ALA A 587 12.68 -1.62 -1.47
N PHE A 588 11.73 -0.72 -1.67
CA PHE A 588 11.30 -0.18 -2.96
C PHE A 588 11.61 1.30 -3.04
N VAL A 589 12.21 1.71 -4.14
CA VAL A 589 12.56 3.12 -4.38
C VAL A 589 12.02 3.55 -5.74
N ASN A 590 11.16 4.56 -5.75
CA ASN A 590 10.77 5.22 -7.00
C ASN A 590 11.95 6.00 -7.55
N PHE A 591 12.55 5.49 -8.60
CA PHE A 591 13.72 6.07 -9.24
C PHE A 591 13.32 6.71 -10.58
N PHE A 592 12.97 8.00 -10.56
CA PHE A 592 12.29 8.68 -11.67
C PHE A 592 10.96 7.99 -12.02
N GLN A 593 10.89 7.41 -13.20
CA GLN A 593 9.73 6.64 -13.66
C GLN A 593 9.88 5.13 -13.41
N ASP A 594 11.06 4.67 -13.02
CA ASP A 594 11.39 3.28 -12.81
C ASP A 594 11.29 2.90 -11.33
N LEU A 595 11.28 1.62 -11.03
CA LEU A 595 11.29 1.08 -9.69
C LEU A 595 12.63 0.40 -9.41
N MET A 596 13.36 0.91 -8.43
CA MET A 596 14.55 0.22 -7.92
C MET A 596 14.18 -0.66 -6.75
N VAL A 597 14.57 -1.93 -6.81
CA VAL A 597 14.28 -2.95 -5.82
C VAL A 597 15.57 -3.39 -5.15
N PHE A 598 15.61 -3.30 -3.83
CA PHE A 598 16.75 -3.73 -3.03
C PHE A 598 16.42 -5.03 -2.32
N GLN A 599 17.27 -6.04 -2.52
CA GLN A 599 17.19 -7.29 -1.81
C GLN A 599 18.19 -7.37 -0.66
N GLU A 600 17.87 -8.25 0.30
CA GLU A 600 18.71 -8.57 1.44
C GLU A 600 20.09 -9.07 1.02
N GLU A 601 21.13 -8.66 1.73
CA GLU A 601 22.46 -9.21 1.56
C GLU A 601 22.62 -10.43 2.49
N LYS A 602 22.69 -11.62 1.90
CA LYS A 602 22.83 -12.91 2.61
C LYS A 602 24.26 -13.47 2.50
N GLY A 603 24.96 -13.52 3.61
CA GLY A 603 26.22 -14.26 3.78
C GLY A 603 27.20 -14.09 2.62
N LEU A 604 27.65 -15.20 2.06
CA LEU A 604 28.57 -15.27 0.89
C LEU A 604 27.85 -15.10 -0.45
N GLU A 605 26.54 -15.23 -0.48
CA GLU A 605 25.74 -15.12 -1.72
C GLU A 605 25.57 -13.66 -2.17
N GLY A 606 25.84 -12.71 -1.24
CA GLY A 606 25.65 -11.29 -1.49
C GLY A 606 24.16 -10.89 -1.56
N GLY A 607 23.90 -9.75 -2.15
CA GLY A 607 22.56 -9.20 -2.37
C GLY A 607 22.30 -8.93 -3.84
N CYS A 608 21.16 -8.32 -4.14
CA CYS A 608 20.85 -7.87 -5.47
C CYS A 608 20.16 -6.50 -5.46
N ILE A 609 20.46 -5.70 -6.47
CA ILE A 609 19.80 -4.43 -6.75
C ILE A 609 19.28 -4.50 -8.18
N THR A 610 17.97 -4.45 -8.33
CA THR A 610 17.28 -4.57 -9.63
C THR A 610 16.57 -3.28 -9.97
N LEU A 611 16.68 -2.80 -11.19
CA LEU A 611 15.88 -1.73 -11.77
C LEU A 611 14.77 -2.32 -12.63
N ILE A 612 13.53 -2.01 -12.30
CA ILE A 612 12.34 -2.41 -13.07
C ILE A 612 11.90 -1.22 -13.90
N GLN A 613 11.80 -1.44 -15.21
CA GLN A 613 11.43 -0.45 -16.21
C GLN A 613 10.18 -0.90 -16.96
N GLY A 614 9.44 0.01 -17.55
CA GLY A 614 8.23 -0.29 -18.32
C GLY A 614 7.11 0.70 -18.02
N TYR A 615 6.04 0.66 -18.83
CA TYR A 615 4.91 1.55 -18.68
C TYR A 615 3.70 0.89 -18.03
N ASP A 616 3.52 -0.39 -18.26
CA ASP A 616 2.43 -1.21 -17.74
C ASP A 616 2.94 -2.60 -17.36
N THR A 617 2.07 -3.43 -16.80
CA THR A 617 2.42 -4.77 -16.35
C THR A 617 2.80 -5.74 -17.47
N GLN A 618 2.50 -5.41 -18.72
CA GLN A 618 2.84 -6.24 -19.90
C GLN A 618 4.24 -5.93 -20.44
N THR A 619 4.70 -4.68 -20.26
CA THR A 619 5.97 -4.17 -20.79
C THR A 619 7.08 -4.09 -19.75
N ILE A 620 6.87 -4.68 -18.56
CA ILE A 620 7.86 -4.68 -17.49
C ILE A 620 9.08 -5.51 -17.88
N GLU A 621 10.25 -4.89 -17.74
CA GLU A 621 11.56 -5.51 -17.90
C GLU A 621 12.43 -5.24 -16.66
N LYS A 622 13.36 -6.16 -16.36
CA LYS A 622 14.33 -5.98 -15.27
C LYS A 622 15.75 -5.80 -15.82
N SER A 623 16.50 -4.91 -15.19
CA SER A 623 17.95 -4.83 -15.35
C SER A 623 18.63 -4.88 -13.99
N ILE A 624 19.70 -5.67 -13.89
CA ILE A 624 20.44 -5.84 -12.64
C ILE A 624 21.50 -4.76 -12.54
N ILE A 625 21.43 -3.91 -11.52
CA ILE A 625 22.44 -2.89 -11.22
C ILE A 625 23.62 -3.50 -10.48
N SER A 626 23.35 -4.42 -9.54
CA SER A 626 24.34 -5.18 -8.79
C SER A 626 23.78 -6.54 -8.43
N ASN A 627 24.61 -7.58 -8.59
CA ASN A 627 24.30 -8.95 -8.18
C ASN A 627 25.14 -9.44 -6.99
N SER A 628 25.90 -8.55 -6.36
CA SER A 628 26.74 -8.85 -5.19
C SER A 628 26.40 -8.01 -3.98
N LEU A 629 25.89 -6.80 -4.19
CA LEU A 629 25.54 -5.87 -3.12
C LEU A 629 24.03 -5.81 -2.94
N GLY A 630 23.60 -5.81 -1.72
CA GLY A 630 22.21 -5.60 -1.30
C GLY A 630 22.13 -4.58 -0.17
N ILE A 631 21.02 -4.61 0.53
CA ILE A 631 20.76 -3.72 1.66
C ILE A 631 20.69 -4.54 2.96
N VAL A 632 21.15 -3.97 4.06
CA VAL A 632 21.17 -4.68 5.35
C VAL A 632 19.79 -4.75 6.03
N ASN A 633 18.93 -3.75 5.84
CA ASN A 633 17.55 -3.72 6.35
C ASN A 633 16.71 -2.63 5.66
N SER A 634 15.40 -2.60 5.92
CA SER A 634 14.42 -1.70 5.28
C SER A 634 14.58 -0.22 5.62
N LYS A 635 15.33 0.17 6.65
CA LYS A 635 15.60 1.58 7.03
C LYS A 635 17.02 2.03 6.71
N ALA A 636 17.80 1.20 6.02
CA ALA A 636 19.20 1.45 5.71
C ALA A 636 19.42 2.14 4.35
N TYR A 637 18.45 2.92 3.88
CA TYR A 637 18.58 3.70 2.64
C TYR A 637 17.96 5.09 2.75
N ALA A 638 18.41 6.00 1.86
CA ALA A 638 17.74 7.28 1.64
C ALA A 638 17.84 7.70 0.18
N VAL A 639 16.79 8.35 -0.28
CA VAL A 639 16.70 8.92 -1.63
C VAL A 639 16.99 10.41 -1.58
N VAL A 640 17.84 10.89 -2.46
CA VAL A 640 18.23 12.30 -2.56
C VAL A 640 18.00 12.79 -3.97
N ASP A 641 17.19 13.83 -4.10
CA ASP A 641 16.94 14.50 -5.37
C ASP A 641 17.83 15.75 -5.50
N GLY A 642 18.23 16.07 -6.72
CA GLY A 642 18.98 17.30 -7.03
C GLY A 642 20.45 17.29 -6.64
N VAL A 643 21.08 16.11 -6.60
CA VAL A 643 22.51 15.98 -6.29
C VAL A 643 23.34 16.28 -7.54
N PRO A 644 24.38 17.13 -7.45
CA PRO A 644 25.37 17.23 -8.51
C PRO A 644 26.18 15.92 -8.58
N THR A 645 26.29 15.33 -9.76
CA THR A 645 27.15 14.16 -9.93
C THR A 645 28.59 14.56 -10.13
N PRO A 646 29.57 13.73 -9.74
CA PRO A 646 30.99 13.98 -10.02
C PRO A 646 31.29 14.17 -11.52
N LYS A 647 30.52 13.52 -12.40
CA LYS A 647 30.62 13.65 -13.87
C LYS A 647 29.94 14.90 -14.41
N ASN A 648 28.99 15.47 -13.68
CA ASN A 648 28.27 16.67 -14.10
C ASN A 648 27.90 17.54 -12.88
N PRO A 649 28.83 18.36 -12.37
CA PRO A 649 28.61 19.18 -11.19
C PRO A 649 27.59 20.29 -11.37
N LYS A 650 27.10 20.51 -12.61
CA LYS A 650 26.05 21.48 -12.91
C LYS A 650 24.66 20.84 -13.09
N ALA A 651 24.57 19.51 -13.10
CA ALA A 651 23.27 18.82 -13.25
C ALA A 651 22.52 18.83 -11.90
N SER A 652 21.55 19.73 -11.78
CA SER A 652 20.70 19.85 -10.58
C SER A 652 19.55 18.81 -10.52
N HIS A 653 19.53 17.82 -11.40
CA HIS A 653 18.42 16.90 -11.57
C HIS A 653 18.75 15.42 -11.37
N ALA A 654 19.95 15.10 -10.86
CA ALA A 654 20.30 13.72 -10.57
C ALA A 654 19.55 13.25 -9.31
N LYS A 655 18.96 12.08 -9.40
CA LYS A 655 18.43 11.33 -8.26
C LYS A 655 19.48 10.30 -7.85
N MET A 656 19.77 10.21 -6.57
CA MET A 656 20.75 9.27 -6.01
C MET A 656 20.11 8.49 -4.89
N VAL A 657 20.44 7.21 -4.77
CA VAL A 657 20.04 6.38 -3.64
C VAL A 657 21.30 6.03 -2.86
N PHE A 658 21.31 6.38 -1.58
CA PHE A 658 22.34 6.01 -0.63
C PHE A 658 21.85 4.82 0.19
N PHE A 659 22.71 3.83 0.44
CA PHE A 659 22.33 2.65 1.20
C PHE A 659 23.50 2.03 1.95
N ILE A 660 23.21 1.23 2.98
CA ILE A 660 24.18 0.49 3.77
C ILE A 660 24.16 -0.97 3.33
N SER A 661 25.30 -1.48 2.94
CA SER A 661 25.58 -2.92 2.77
C SER A 661 26.43 -3.43 3.94
N ARG A 662 26.72 -4.73 3.94
CA ARG A 662 27.69 -5.30 4.89
C ARG A 662 29.14 -4.85 4.64
N GLU A 663 29.42 -4.33 3.46
CA GLU A 663 30.76 -3.91 3.05
C GLU A 663 31.02 -2.42 3.18
N GLY A 664 29.93 -1.63 3.32
CA GLY A 664 30.09 -0.19 3.38
C GLY A 664 28.82 0.62 3.16
N VAL A 665 29.00 1.90 3.04
CA VAL A 665 27.98 2.83 2.57
C VAL A 665 28.22 3.09 1.10
N HIS A 666 27.16 2.95 0.33
CA HIS A 666 27.18 3.04 -1.12
C HIS A 666 26.21 4.10 -1.62
N MET A 667 26.42 4.53 -2.85
CA MET A 667 25.43 5.30 -3.60
C MET A 667 25.26 4.73 -5.00
N THR A 668 24.08 4.89 -5.56
CA THR A 668 23.76 4.49 -6.94
C THR A 668 22.98 5.58 -7.65
N ASP A 669 23.27 5.75 -8.93
CA ASP A 669 22.56 6.62 -9.88
C ASP A 669 21.67 5.81 -10.84
N GLY A 670 21.42 4.53 -10.51
CA GLY A 670 20.63 3.61 -11.34
C GLY A 670 21.40 2.91 -12.45
N GLN A 671 22.67 3.24 -12.68
CA GLN A 671 23.52 2.58 -13.68
C GLN A 671 24.65 1.76 -13.06
N GLY A 672 25.04 2.10 -11.85
CA GLY A 672 26.09 1.39 -11.13
C GLY A 672 26.08 1.74 -9.66
N VAL A 673 26.94 1.07 -8.91
CA VAL A 673 27.10 1.28 -7.46
C VAL A 673 28.51 1.79 -7.18
N MET A 674 28.59 2.84 -6.37
CA MET A 674 29.85 3.40 -5.91
C MET A 674 29.92 3.36 -4.39
N ARG A 675 31.00 2.81 -3.84
CA ARG A 675 31.30 2.86 -2.41
C ARG A 675 31.80 4.26 -2.06
N ILE A 676 31.22 4.88 -1.03
CA ILE A 676 31.60 6.22 -0.57
C ILE A 676 32.23 6.19 0.83
N SER A 677 32.20 5.07 1.50
CA SER A 677 32.66 4.92 2.89
C SER A 677 34.13 4.57 3.05
N ASP A 678 34.95 4.61 1.99
CA ASP A 678 36.40 4.31 2.10
C ASP A 678 37.10 5.12 3.19
N PRO A 679 36.82 6.45 3.39
CA PRO A 679 37.40 7.21 4.50
C PRO A 679 36.94 6.74 5.89
N MET A 680 35.89 5.95 5.98
CA MET A 680 35.31 5.36 7.20
C MET A 680 35.50 3.84 7.24
N GLY A 681 36.46 3.31 6.50
CA GLY A 681 36.69 1.87 6.31
C GLY A 681 36.85 1.09 7.61
N LEU A 682 37.36 1.69 8.67
CA LEU A 682 37.47 1.10 10.00
C LEU A 682 36.15 0.44 10.49
N TYR A 683 35.02 1.05 10.23
CA TYR A 683 33.73 0.54 10.65
C TYR A 683 33.24 -0.66 9.82
N PHE A 684 33.88 -0.95 8.71
CA PHE A 684 33.52 -2.05 7.80
C PHE A 684 34.64 -3.07 7.66
N ASP A 685 35.78 -2.86 8.35
CA ASP A 685 36.89 -3.81 8.39
C ASP A 685 36.59 -4.93 9.38
N THR A 686 36.27 -6.10 8.88
CA THR A 686 35.92 -7.27 9.69
C THR A 686 37.08 -7.82 10.51
N THR A 687 38.32 -7.35 10.27
CA THR A 687 39.50 -7.73 11.07
C THR A 687 39.55 -6.96 12.38
N ASP A 688 38.94 -5.77 12.45
CA ASP A 688 38.77 -5.00 13.69
C ASP A 688 37.40 -5.20 14.31
N THR A 689 37.25 -6.29 15.06
CA THR A 689 36.01 -6.66 15.74
C THR A 689 35.54 -5.65 16.80
N ALA A 690 36.43 -4.75 17.26
CA ALA A 690 36.08 -3.74 18.26
C ALA A 690 35.34 -2.55 17.66
N SER A 691 35.58 -2.24 16.39
CA SER A 691 35.08 -1.04 15.72
C SER A 691 34.10 -1.37 14.58
N CYS A 692 34.16 -2.56 13.97
CA CYS A 692 33.36 -2.90 12.79
C CYS A 692 31.87 -3.07 13.14
N ILE A 693 31.05 -2.99 12.12
CA ILE A 693 29.61 -3.28 12.22
C ILE A 693 29.37 -4.67 12.82
N ARG A 694 28.43 -4.72 13.78
CA ARG A 694 28.12 -5.94 14.50
C ARG A 694 27.23 -6.87 13.66
N ARG A 695 27.75 -8.07 13.36
CA ARG A 695 26.99 -9.11 12.65
C ARG A 695 25.86 -9.66 13.53
N GLY A 696 24.70 -9.93 12.89
CA GLY A 696 23.48 -10.34 13.59
C GLY A 696 22.67 -9.18 14.19
N TYR A 697 23.11 -7.94 13.99
CA TYR A 697 22.43 -6.72 14.39
C TYR A 697 22.24 -5.78 13.19
N GLU A 698 22.14 -6.33 11.99
CA GLU A 698 21.93 -5.59 10.75
C GLU A 698 20.64 -4.76 10.78
N ASP A 699 19.61 -5.22 11.48
CA ASP A 699 18.34 -4.52 11.72
C ASP A 699 18.46 -3.22 12.54
N LYS A 700 19.57 -3.02 13.21
CA LYS A 700 19.85 -1.82 14.03
C LYS A 700 20.49 -0.67 13.26
N HIS A 701 20.95 -0.90 12.04
CA HIS A 701 21.50 0.17 11.19
C HIS A 701 20.37 1.00 10.60
N TRP A 702 20.63 2.28 10.40
CA TRP A 702 19.67 3.18 9.73
C TRP A 702 20.40 4.26 8.94
N LEU A 703 19.72 4.80 7.93
CA LEU A 703 20.19 5.88 7.09
C LEU A 703 19.06 6.86 6.80
N ASN A 704 19.33 8.16 6.92
CA ASN A 704 18.35 9.20 6.63
C ASN A 704 18.98 10.42 5.95
N TYR A 705 18.23 11.08 5.09
CA TYR A 705 18.65 12.30 4.43
C TYR A 705 18.20 13.55 5.19
N ASP A 706 19.17 14.32 5.69
CA ASP A 706 18.95 15.65 6.25
C ASP A 706 18.89 16.70 5.13
N LYS A 707 17.68 17.00 4.68
CA LYS A 707 17.45 17.94 3.59
C LYS A 707 17.92 19.37 3.91
N LEU A 708 17.83 19.79 5.18
CA LEU A 708 18.21 21.13 5.61
C LEU A 708 19.74 21.34 5.52
N HIS A 709 20.50 20.33 5.89
CA HIS A 709 21.98 20.38 5.89
C HIS A 709 22.61 19.64 4.72
N LYS A 710 21.80 19.12 3.77
CA LYS A 710 22.24 18.35 2.61
C LYS A 710 23.24 17.24 2.98
N SER A 711 22.92 16.49 4.00
CA SER A 711 23.80 15.44 4.52
C SER A 711 23.04 14.13 4.71
N ILE A 712 23.76 13.03 4.52
CA ILE A 712 23.29 11.69 4.87
C ILE A 712 23.72 11.41 6.30
N ARG A 713 22.76 11.08 7.15
CA ARG A 713 22.99 10.63 8.52
C ARG A 713 22.87 9.14 8.59
N ILE A 714 23.81 8.51 9.27
CA ILE A 714 23.96 7.06 9.31
C ILE A 714 24.15 6.63 10.75
N GLY A 715 23.32 5.70 11.22
CA GLY A 715 23.52 5.05 12.52
C GLY A 715 24.02 3.62 12.32
N LEU A 716 25.14 3.29 12.94
CA LEU A 716 25.73 1.96 12.88
C LEU A 716 25.76 1.35 14.29
N CYS A 717 25.42 0.06 14.37
CA CYS A 717 25.65 -0.76 15.53
C CYS A 717 27.01 -1.44 15.37
N THR A 718 28.01 -1.08 16.18
CA THR A 718 29.39 -1.52 16.00
C THR A 718 29.97 -2.18 17.25
N GLY A 719 31.06 -2.94 17.07
CA GLY A 719 31.75 -3.63 18.14
C GLY A 719 31.04 -4.89 18.64
N THR A 720 31.53 -5.48 19.72
CA THR A 720 31.09 -6.80 20.18
C THR A 720 29.92 -6.74 21.16
N SER A 721 29.62 -5.58 21.77
CA SER A 721 28.62 -5.46 22.87
C SER A 721 27.42 -4.59 22.53
N ALA A 722 27.49 -3.73 21.52
CA ALA A 722 26.39 -2.82 21.18
C ALA A 722 25.13 -3.60 20.72
N THR A 723 23.98 -3.21 21.23
CA THR A 723 22.65 -3.78 20.84
C THR A 723 21.79 -2.77 20.08
N VAL A 724 22.23 -1.53 19.99
CA VAL A 724 21.60 -0.44 19.26
C VAL A 724 22.69 0.36 18.53
N ALA A 725 22.29 1.25 17.63
CA ALA A 725 23.26 2.14 16.95
C ALA A 725 24.03 2.98 17.98
N ASN A 726 25.34 2.88 17.95
CA ASN A 726 26.27 3.55 18.87
C ASN A 726 27.31 4.43 18.14
N VAL A 727 27.36 4.36 16.82
CA VAL A 727 28.19 5.23 15.97
C VAL A 727 27.27 5.96 15.00
N TRP A 728 27.43 7.28 14.95
CA TRP A 728 26.66 8.13 14.05
C TRP A 728 27.59 8.85 13.08
N LEU A 729 27.47 8.53 11.80
CA LEU A 729 28.24 9.13 10.74
C LEU A 729 27.42 10.17 10.00
N VAL A 730 28.09 11.17 9.45
CA VAL A 730 27.48 12.23 8.63
C VAL A 730 28.28 12.39 7.36
N TYR A 731 27.63 12.16 6.22
CA TYR A 731 28.21 12.42 4.91
C TYR A 731 27.61 13.68 4.31
N HIS A 732 28.43 14.69 4.04
CA HIS A 732 28.01 15.94 3.43
C HIS A 732 28.06 15.82 1.91
N ILE A 733 26.89 15.85 1.27
CA ILE A 733 26.74 15.57 -0.16
C ILE A 733 27.45 16.62 -1.01
N ASP A 734 27.31 17.92 -0.67
CA ASP A 734 27.88 19.02 -1.45
C ASP A 734 29.42 19.03 -1.47
N THR A 735 30.04 18.48 -0.45
CA THR A 735 31.52 18.51 -0.30
C THR A 735 32.15 17.12 -0.41
N GLY A 736 31.39 16.06 -0.41
CA GLY A 736 31.90 14.68 -0.40
C GLY A 736 32.65 14.32 0.89
N THR A 737 32.38 15.01 2.01
CA THR A 737 33.16 14.88 3.22
C THR A 737 32.40 14.19 4.35
N TRP A 738 33.12 13.51 5.22
CA TRP A 738 32.62 12.77 6.35
C TRP A 738 32.80 13.53 7.68
N GLY A 739 31.96 13.20 8.64
CA GLY A 739 32.04 13.59 10.03
C GLY A 739 31.34 12.57 10.91
N THR A 740 31.51 12.70 12.22
CA THR A 740 30.80 11.89 13.21
C THR A 740 29.88 12.80 14.03
N ASP A 741 28.87 12.20 14.64
CA ASP A 741 28.04 12.80 15.66
C ASP A 741 28.17 12.03 16.98
N THR A 742 28.08 12.76 18.08
CA THR A 742 27.76 12.18 19.38
C THR A 742 26.42 12.73 19.79
N LEU A 743 25.41 11.87 19.86
CA LEU A 743 24.06 12.28 20.21
C LEU A 743 23.84 12.07 21.72
N GLY A 744 23.06 12.93 22.33
CA GLY A 744 22.71 12.81 23.76
C GLY A 744 21.91 11.57 24.10
N GLN A 745 21.25 10.98 23.09
CA GLN A 745 20.46 9.75 23.19
C GLN A 745 20.78 8.78 22.06
N ALA A 746 20.63 7.49 22.32
CA ALA A 746 20.82 6.45 21.32
C ALA A 746 19.65 6.41 20.33
N ILE A 747 19.79 7.10 19.21
CA ILE A 747 18.78 7.16 18.13
C ILE A 747 18.83 5.87 17.34
N THR A 748 17.67 5.20 17.23
CA THR A 748 17.49 3.89 16.60
C THR A 748 16.86 3.94 15.22
N CYS A 749 16.18 5.05 14.93
CA CYS A 749 15.60 5.34 13.61
C CYS A 749 15.41 6.84 13.43
N MET A 750 15.27 7.28 12.18
CA MET A 750 14.98 8.69 11.86
C MET A 750 13.88 8.80 10.81
N ALA A 751 13.09 9.87 10.91
CA ALA A 751 12.08 10.24 9.91
C ALA A 751 12.14 11.73 9.61
N ASN A 752 11.88 12.07 8.35
CA ASN A 752 11.62 13.43 7.91
C ASN A 752 10.10 13.67 7.99
N VAL A 753 9.69 14.66 8.72
CA VAL A 753 8.29 14.96 9.02
C VAL A 753 7.94 16.36 8.53
N GLU A 754 6.92 16.45 7.69
CA GLU A 754 6.38 17.74 7.27
C GLU A 754 5.54 18.37 8.38
N SER A 755 5.78 19.67 8.65
CA SER A 755 5.00 20.38 9.67
C SER A 755 3.59 20.73 9.20
N ALA A 756 2.69 21.10 10.17
CA ALA A 756 1.31 21.52 9.92
C ALA A 756 1.21 22.72 8.97
N SER A 757 2.07 23.66 9.15
CA SER A 757 1.96 24.98 8.53
C SER A 757 2.66 25.01 7.18
N GLY A 758 2.78 24.06 6.36
CA GLY A 758 3.35 24.12 5.00
C GLY A 758 4.55 25.05 4.74
N ASN A 759 4.72 26.07 5.58
CA ASN A 759 5.76 27.09 5.53
C ASN A 759 7.01 26.77 6.37
N LEU A 760 6.95 25.73 7.20
CA LEU A 760 8.12 25.29 7.97
C LEU A 760 8.90 24.24 7.18
N PRO A 761 10.22 24.20 7.33
CA PRO A 761 11.03 23.18 6.69
C PRO A 761 10.64 21.79 7.22
N VAL A 762 10.99 20.76 6.46
CA VAL A 762 10.89 19.38 6.90
C VAL A 762 11.69 19.23 8.20
N LEU A 763 11.03 18.73 9.24
CA LEU A 763 11.61 18.51 10.55
C LEU A 763 12.17 17.09 10.62
N GLN A 764 13.30 16.94 11.33
CA GLN A 764 13.88 15.63 11.59
C GLN A 764 13.48 15.15 12.97
N TYR A 765 12.93 13.95 13.02
CA TYR A 765 12.61 13.23 14.24
C TYR A 765 13.44 11.95 14.33
N GLY A 766 13.91 11.64 15.52
CA GLY A 766 14.60 10.40 15.84
C GLY A 766 13.84 9.64 16.93
N GLY A 767 13.56 8.37 16.69
CA GLY A 767 13.15 7.44 17.75
C GLY A 767 14.38 6.95 18.49
N ALA A 768 14.28 6.74 19.80
CA ALA A 768 15.43 6.35 20.59
C ALA A 768 15.21 5.04 21.36
N SER A 769 16.28 4.49 21.88
CA SER A 769 16.28 3.25 22.66
C SER A 769 15.61 3.39 24.03
N ASP A 770 15.45 4.62 24.52
CA ASP A 770 14.77 4.95 25.77
C ASP A 770 13.24 5.07 25.63
N GLY A 771 12.69 4.84 24.44
CA GLY A 771 11.27 4.92 24.15
C GLY A 771 10.75 6.33 23.90
N PHE A 772 11.62 7.35 23.89
CA PHE A 772 11.26 8.71 23.53
C PHE A 772 11.51 9.00 22.05
N ILE A 773 10.82 10.02 21.57
CA ILE A 773 11.01 10.58 20.23
C ILE A 773 11.59 11.98 20.39
N TYR A 774 12.64 12.26 19.64
CA TYR A 774 13.39 13.49 19.70
C TYR A 774 13.30 14.25 18.39
N ARG A 775 13.04 15.54 18.49
CA ARG A 775 13.27 16.49 17.39
C ARG A 775 14.75 16.81 17.34
N LEU A 776 15.37 16.58 16.21
CA LEU A 776 16.82 16.76 16.02
C LEU A 776 17.12 18.13 15.40
N ASN A 777 18.37 18.61 15.56
CA ASN A 777 18.84 19.91 15.07
C ASN A 777 17.99 21.09 15.58
N THR A 778 17.58 21.04 16.82
CA THR A 778 16.78 22.08 17.43
C THR A 778 17.42 22.59 18.72
N GLY A 779 17.51 23.92 18.85
CA GLY A 779 18.22 24.51 19.97
C GLY A 779 19.75 24.28 19.95
N THR A 780 20.40 24.56 21.06
CA THR A 780 21.88 24.52 21.21
C THR A 780 22.33 23.45 22.22
N ASN A 781 21.40 22.72 22.82
CA ASN A 781 21.69 21.70 23.83
C ASN A 781 21.11 20.34 23.43
N ASP A 782 21.75 19.29 23.89
CA ASP A 782 21.17 17.97 23.93
C ASP A 782 20.27 17.80 25.18
N VAL A 783 19.35 16.83 25.10
CA VAL A 783 18.39 16.57 26.18
C VAL A 783 19.05 15.76 27.29
N GLY A 784 18.86 16.23 28.52
CA GLY A 784 19.22 15.56 29.77
C GLY A 784 18.37 16.09 30.92
N ALA A 785 18.59 15.63 32.14
CA ALA A 785 17.98 16.19 33.36
C ALA A 785 18.31 17.67 33.53
N VAL A 786 19.51 18.07 33.06
CA VAL A 786 19.96 19.44 32.86
C VAL A 786 20.33 19.54 31.38
N PRO A 787 20.19 20.73 30.73
CA PRO A 787 20.64 20.90 29.36
C PRO A 787 22.08 20.47 29.19
N ILE A 788 22.35 19.53 28.29
CA ILE A 788 23.69 18.98 28.02
C ILE A 788 24.30 19.74 26.86
N ALA A 789 25.54 20.17 26.98
CA ALA A 789 26.27 20.81 25.90
C ALA A 789 26.45 19.88 24.71
N VAL A 790 26.28 20.39 23.50
CA VAL A 790 26.70 19.69 22.28
C VAL A 790 28.23 19.68 22.24
N ASN A 791 28.84 18.55 22.60
CA ASN A 791 30.28 18.41 22.62
C ASN A 791 30.82 18.27 21.18
N ALA A 792 31.26 19.39 20.61
CA ALA A 792 31.76 19.46 19.25
C ALA A 792 33.28 19.65 19.23
N TYR A 793 33.95 18.88 18.40
CA TYR A 793 35.38 19.08 18.18
C TYR A 793 35.81 18.82 16.74
N VAL A 794 36.91 19.41 16.34
CA VAL A 794 37.62 19.15 15.10
C VAL A 794 39.12 19.05 15.37
N THR A 795 39.75 18.04 14.76
CA THR A 795 41.19 17.83 14.87
C THR A 795 41.86 18.05 13.52
N VAL A 796 42.91 18.80 13.50
CA VAL A 796 43.76 19.06 12.34
C VAL A 796 45.16 18.61 12.66
N GLU A 797 45.74 17.76 11.82
CA GLU A 797 47.09 17.28 11.92
C GLU A 797 47.97 17.97 10.88
N ILE A 798 49.11 18.43 11.29
CA ILE A 798 50.08 19.15 10.48
C ILE A 798 51.41 18.44 10.61
N ASP A 799 51.86 17.86 9.52
CA ASP A 799 53.18 17.20 9.39
C ASP A 799 54.13 18.14 8.69
N GLY A 800 55.33 18.25 9.21
CA GLY A 800 56.37 19.04 8.62
C GLY A 800 57.02 18.44 7.38
N GLU A 801 56.58 17.24 6.94
CA GLU A 801 57.12 16.53 5.76
C GLU A 801 58.66 16.43 5.75
N GLY A 802 59.22 16.14 6.90
CA GLY A 802 60.65 16.07 7.09
C GLY A 802 61.34 17.43 7.45
N HIS A 803 60.56 18.50 7.57
CA HIS A 803 61.03 19.80 8.03
C HIS A 803 60.52 20.11 9.42
N LYS A 804 61.33 20.80 10.21
CA LYS A 804 60.88 21.29 11.53
C LYS A 804 59.93 22.47 11.38
N ILE A 805 58.80 22.41 12.10
CA ILE A 805 57.79 23.45 12.16
C ILE A 805 58.12 24.37 13.33
N ASP A 806 58.36 25.68 13.11
CA ASP A 806 58.45 26.70 14.15
C ASP A 806 57.16 27.49 14.25
N ALA A 807 56.18 26.97 15.03
CA ALA A 807 54.90 27.60 15.23
C ALA A 807 54.87 28.41 16.52
N ARG A 808 54.52 29.69 16.44
CA ARG A 808 54.48 30.62 17.58
C ARG A 808 53.05 31.03 17.95
N THR A 809 52.20 31.12 16.97
CA THR A 809 50.82 31.58 17.20
C THR A 809 49.84 30.75 16.35
N LEU A 810 48.81 30.24 16.98
CA LEU A 810 47.61 29.71 16.32
C LEU A 810 46.62 30.87 16.21
N GLN A 811 46.28 31.26 15.00
CA GLN A 811 45.22 32.24 14.73
C GLN A 811 43.95 31.55 14.24
N LEU A 812 42.84 31.80 14.92
CA LEU A 812 41.51 31.30 14.55
C LEU A 812 40.65 32.47 14.08
N ARG A 813 39.95 32.28 12.94
CA ARG A 813 38.91 33.17 12.48
C ARG A 813 37.56 32.53 12.65
N CYS A 814 36.70 33.16 13.44
CA CYS A 814 35.34 32.69 13.74
C CYS A 814 34.32 33.70 13.24
N LYS A 815 33.13 33.28 12.88
CA LYS A 815 32.01 34.17 12.62
C LYS A 815 31.68 34.91 13.93
N ALA A 816 31.48 36.21 13.86
CA ALA A 816 30.97 36.95 15.00
C ALA A 816 29.54 36.56 15.34
N GLN A 817 29.24 36.30 16.59
CA GLN A 817 27.94 35.85 17.10
C GLN A 817 27.68 36.32 18.52
N SER A 818 26.44 36.25 18.99
CA SER A 818 26.03 36.79 20.30
C SER A 818 26.59 35.99 21.49
N ALA A 819 26.91 34.74 21.28
CA ALA A 819 27.49 33.83 22.29
C ALA A 819 28.34 32.76 21.59
N GLY A 820 29.16 32.06 22.33
CA GLY A 820 29.96 30.95 21.85
C GLY A 820 31.40 31.05 22.37
N SER A 821 32.00 29.90 22.67
CA SER A 821 33.38 29.75 23.15
C SER A 821 34.06 28.58 22.47
N ILE A 822 35.38 28.65 22.34
CA ILE A 822 36.21 27.59 21.80
C ILE A 822 37.46 27.39 22.63
N THR A 823 37.83 26.12 22.81
CA THR A 823 39.07 25.72 23.50
C THR A 823 39.96 25.01 22.48
N PRO A 824 41.11 25.64 22.11
CA PRO A 824 42.16 24.94 21.39
C PRO A 824 42.95 24.04 22.32
N SER A 825 43.28 22.85 21.86
CA SER A 825 44.16 21.91 22.55
C SER A 825 45.24 21.44 21.58
N LEU A 826 46.45 21.34 22.01
CA LEU A 826 47.60 21.06 21.17
C LEU A 826 48.34 19.80 21.62
N ALA A 827 48.74 18.98 20.66
CA ALA A 827 49.67 17.87 20.87
C ALA A 827 50.80 17.92 19.85
N PHE A 828 51.98 17.46 20.22
CA PHE A 828 53.22 17.63 19.42
C PHE A 828 53.93 16.29 19.24
N ASN A 829 54.55 16.08 18.05
CA ASN A 829 55.41 14.95 17.73
C ASN A 829 54.75 13.58 17.96
N GLY A 830 53.52 13.43 17.59
CA GLY A 830 52.76 12.16 17.70
C GLY A 830 52.27 11.84 19.12
N ASN A 831 52.38 12.77 20.07
CA ASN A 831 51.77 12.59 21.37
C ASN A 831 50.25 12.58 21.24
N THR A 832 49.59 11.63 21.90
CA THR A 832 48.14 11.51 21.94
C THR A 832 47.45 12.32 23.03
N THR A 833 48.26 12.88 23.97
CA THR A 833 47.76 13.72 25.06
C THR A 833 47.77 15.19 24.63
N TYR A 834 46.60 15.76 24.52
CA TYR A 834 46.41 17.18 24.22
C TYR A 834 46.56 18.04 25.47
N GLN A 835 47.13 19.22 25.29
CA GLN A 835 47.21 20.28 26.31
C GLN A 835 46.23 21.39 25.92
N ASP A 836 45.31 21.71 26.82
CA ASP A 836 44.29 22.73 26.58
C ASP A 836 44.89 24.13 26.70
N GLU A 837 44.55 24.98 25.77
CA GLU A 837 44.83 26.39 25.77
C GLU A 837 43.67 27.18 26.39
N THR A 838 43.89 28.49 26.64
CA THR A 838 42.86 29.34 27.23
C THR A 838 41.60 29.42 26.35
N VAL A 839 40.44 29.20 26.94
CA VAL A 839 39.12 29.35 26.28
C VAL A 839 38.95 30.79 25.75
N ARG A 840 38.48 30.92 24.54
CA ARG A 840 38.21 32.23 23.90
C ARG A 840 36.74 32.38 23.55
N SER A 841 36.16 33.50 23.94
CA SER A 841 34.81 33.91 23.56
C SER A 841 34.76 34.32 22.09
N MET A 842 33.68 33.89 21.42
CA MET A 842 33.31 34.27 20.04
C MET A 842 32.29 35.42 20.00
N THR A 843 31.92 35.98 21.14
CA THR A 843 30.96 37.08 21.24
C THR A 843 31.45 38.30 20.48
N VAL A 844 30.57 38.97 19.74
CA VAL A 844 30.85 40.19 19.00
C VAL A 844 31.32 41.27 19.97
N VAL A 845 32.35 42.03 19.55
CA VAL A 845 32.89 43.20 20.31
C VAL A 845 32.14 44.45 19.91
N THR A 846 31.77 44.57 18.62
CA THR A 846 30.97 45.69 18.09
C THR A 846 29.85 45.16 17.22
N ALA A 847 28.72 45.85 17.11
CA ALA A 847 27.55 45.45 16.35
C ALA A 847 27.78 45.23 14.85
N ASN A 848 28.92 45.76 14.32
CA ASN A 848 29.28 45.68 12.91
C ASN A 848 30.30 44.59 12.58
N ASP A 849 30.79 43.85 13.57
CA ASP A 849 31.77 42.79 13.32
C ASP A 849 31.12 41.62 12.57
N THR A 850 31.69 41.22 11.44
CA THR A 850 31.27 40.05 10.67
C THR A 850 32.03 38.79 11.04
N TYR A 851 33.21 38.93 11.59
CA TYR A 851 34.02 37.82 12.09
C TYR A 851 34.96 38.32 13.23
N ARG A 852 35.45 37.36 14.01
CA ARG A 852 36.41 37.59 15.08
C ARG A 852 37.67 36.78 14.82
N VAL A 853 38.82 37.39 15.07
CA VAL A 853 40.13 36.74 15.03
C VAL A 853 40.63 36.57 16.46
N ASN A 854 41.01 35.34 16.80
CA ASN A 854 41.59 34.99 18.09
C ASN A 854 43.01 34.46 17.88
N ASP A 855 43.96 34.97 18.59
CA ASP A 855 45.35 34.56 18.58
C ASP A 855 45.69 33.80 19.86
N PHE A 856 46.24 32.59 19.70
CA PHE A 856 46.69 31.71 20.77
C PHE A 856 48.22 31.57 20.66
N PRO A 857 49.01 32.02 21.61
CA PRO A 857 50.46 31.83 21.59
C PRO A 857 50.83 30.37 21.78
N ILE A 858 51.62 29.84 20.87
CA ILE A 858 52.20 28.51 20.93
C ILE A 858 53.68 28.62 21.22
N ASN A 859 54.14 28.20 22.36
CA ASN A 859 55.53 28.37 22.72
C ASN A 859 56.36 27.11 22.36
N ARG A 860 56.28 26.61 21.13
CA ARG A 860 57.03 25.46 20.65
C ARG A 860 57.89 25.79 19.46
N LYS A 861 59.17 25.52 19.58
CA LYS A 861 60.14 25.60 18.52
C LYS A 861 60.44 24.20 17.96
N LEU A 862 60.61 24.09 16.67
CA LEU A 862 61.13 22.93 15.97
C LEU A 862 60.45 21.61 16.29
N THR A 863 59.16 21.51 16.06
CA THR A 863 58.37 20.27 16.11
C THR A 863 58.26 19.66 14.74
N ASP A 864 58.19 18.35 14.63
CA ASP A 864 57.97 17.60 13.38
C ASP A 864 56.49 17.53 13.02
N HIS A 865 55.67 17.48 14.06
CA HIS A 865 54.21 17.25 13.88
C HIS A 865 53.43 18.04 14.94
N ILE A 866 52.35 18.67 14.54
CA ILE A 866 51.42 19.37 15.42
C ILE A 866 50.00 18.83 15.16
N SER A 867 49.36 18.38 16.21
CA SER A 867 47.94 18.04 16.19
C SER A 867 47.17 19.13 16.96
N ILE A 868 46.18 19.74 16.33
CA ILE A 868 45.37 20.83 16.87
C ILE A 868 43.93 20.34 16.99
N LYS A 869 43.43 20.29 18.22
CA LYS A 869 42.03 20.00 18.51
C LYS A 869 41.33 21.29 18.95
N LEU A 870 40.28 21.67 18.23
CA LEU A 870 39.41 22.79 18.57
C LEU A 870 38.12 22.22 19.15
N SER A 871 37.83 22.49 20.42
CA SER A 871 36.68 21.91 21.14
C SER A 871 35.72 22.99 21.59
N HIS A 872 34.44 22.63 21.58
CA HIS A 872 33.34 23.38 22.15
C HIS A 872 32.46 22.44 22.96
N ASN A 873 32.15 22.79 24.22
CA ASN A 873 31.31 21.99 25.12
C ASN A 873 30.50 22.85 26.10
N THR A 874 30.20 24.10 25.73
CA THR A 874 29.43 25.00 26.59
C THR A 874 27.94 24.87 26.24
N ALA A 875 27.12 24.60 27.24
CA ALA A 875 25.66 24.49 27.07
C ALA A 875 25.06 25.86 26.71
N GLY A 876 24.11 25.87 25.83
CA GLY A 876 23.43 27.09 25.38
C GLY A 876 24.15 27.88 24.31
N GLU A 877 25.30 27.43 23.84
CA GLU A 877 26.14 28.15 22.88
C GLU A 877 26.27 27.40 21.54
N GLU A 878 26.57 28.16 20.49
CA GLU A 878 26.84 27.66 19.14
C GLU A 878 28.22 28.18 18.72
N VAL A 879 28.95 27.45 17.88
CA VAL A 879 30.28 27.83 17.39
C VAL A 879 30.36 27.75 15.89
N TYR A 880 30.79 28.81 15.23
CA TYR A 880 31.03 28.86 13.79
C TYR A 880 32.48 29.22 13.46
N LEU A 881 33.24 28.20 13.00
CA LEU A 881 34.65 28.34 12.63
C LEU A 881 34.78 28.59 11.13
N LEU A 882 35.54 29.61 10.73
CA LEU A 882 35.78 29.94 9.32
C LEU A 882 37.09 29.31 8.83
N ASP A 883 38.19 29.63 9.47
CA ASP A 883 39.50 29.10 9.14
C ASP A 883 40.51 29.28 10.28
N MET A 884 41.72 28.72 10.12
CA MET A 884 42.86 28.90 11.04
C MET A 884 44.14 29.09 10.28
N ALA A 885 45.12 29.66 10.94
CA ALA A 885 46.49 29.79 10.47
C ALA A 885 47.50 29.53 11.59
N LEU A 886 48.62 28.92 11.28
CA LEU A 886 49.80 28.88 12.14
C LEU A 886 50.77 29.95 11.69
N LEU A 887 51.27 30.75 12.62
CA LEU A 887 52.20 31.83 12.36
C LEU A 887 53.57 31.54 13.04
N ASP A 888 54.65 31.88 12.36
CA ASP A 888 55.98 31.80 12.87
C ASP A 888 56.34 33.04 13.76
N ALA A 889 57.58 33.15 14.21
CA ALA A 889 58.04 34.25 15.04
C ALA A 889 57.98 35.62 14.35
N GLU A 890 57.92 35.66 13.00
CA GLU A 890 57.82 36.92 12.23
C GLU A 890 56.32 37.19 11.84
N GLY A 891 55.37 36.42 12.35
CA GLY A 891 53.96 36.55 11.98
C GLY A 891 53.64 36.05 10.56
N LYS A 892 54.57 35.31 9.95
CA LYS A 892 54.34 34.66 8.64
C LYS A 892 53.72 33.31 8.83
N ASN A 893 52.86 32.89 7.90
CA ASN A 893 52.29 31.57 7.93
C ASN A 893 53.35 30.49 7.72
N VAL A 894 53.40 29.51 8.60
CA VAL A 894 54.34 28.40 8.57
C VAL A 894 54.12 27.48 7.38
N PHE A 895 52.93 27.51 6.78
CA PHE A 895 52.63 26.74 5.57
C PHE A 895 53.24 27.43 4.35
N LYS A 896 54.34 26.94 3.85
CA LYS A 896 54.84 27.27 2.51
C LYS A 896 54.16 26.37 1.47
N ASN A 897 53.90 26.93 0.30
CA ASN A 897 53.42 26.16 -0.85
C ASN A 897 54.37 25.03 -1.20
#